data_357cedda2dee7d28ea6e4270d213bdf9
#
_entry.id   357cedda2dee7d28ea6e4270d213bdf9
#
_cell.length_a   1.000
_cell.length_b   1.000
_cell.length_c   1.000
_cell.angle_alpha   90.00
_cell.angle_beta   90.00
_cell.angle_gamma   90.00
#
_symmetry.space_group_name_H-M   'P 1'
#
loop_
_entity.id
_entity.type
_entity.pdbx_description
1 polymer ?
#
loop_
_entity_poly.entity_id
_entity_poly.type
_entity_poly.pdbx_seq_one_letter_code
_entity_poly.pdbx_strand_id
1 'polypeptide(L)'
;MPVFGQSNTGELRLSVTDPSGLGVKSSVELVCEANQFQGSYETDDSGNLVAKRLAFGVYRLRVERSGFAVFTDSLEIRSAIPFAFAAKLSIAAPTTSVVVKDSDTLIDPYRTGTIYRIGTDMIETRVSSLPGRSLQDLINTQPGWLYEGNAVLHPRGSEYQTQFVLDGIPLTDNRSPSFGPEIGADDLDSMSVFTATFPAEYGRKMGGVVELNTARDDREGFHGEVVLSGGSFDTAGSYVMGQYVWGKNTLGVSASGNMTGHYLNPVVPENYTNTGTTGDFMARYEIDLTSHDRLSFSVRHALSRYEIPNEQVQQTPHEDPFDPLQPLGSQLQNADNFETMGIVSYQHIFSANVVGDFRGMVRDNSNDLYSNPYSTPVIAFQHNYFREGYFKGSVSVHHGRQEWKTGVESDSTFLHENFNDTITDFTQFDPDTPGTFTFAASKPDLEQAAFVQDQIRLGNWTVSAGLRWDHYQLLVNQNAVSPRLSVAHYFPKLGMVAHISYDRIFQTPSFENILISSSSAVTSLDPIVLRLPVLPSHGNYYEVGLTKDFFGMLRLDANVFDRRVNNYADDDQLLNAAVSFPIAFAKAYIYGAEGKLEVPNWKHFSGYVSYSYIVGSAYLPVTGGLFLGDDATDALGERVGRFWDSQDQRNTVRTRVRYEFTKRIWGGIGAEYGSGLPFEFSGNEALALAQYGQAVVDRVNFDKGRVRPSLSINASLGADLWKTEKLNVRIQADGTNLNNRLNIIDFAGLFSGNAIGPSRSYNLRLTTNF
;
A
#
# COMPACT_ATOMS: atom_id res chain seq x y z
N MET A 1 1.79 33.67 10.08
CA MET A 1 2.64 33.40 8.91
C MET A 1 2.09 32.17 8.23
N PRO A 2 1.80 32.18 6.92
CA PRO A 2 1.36 30.99 6.23
C PRO A 2 2.51 29.98 6.18
N VAL A 3 2.27 28.72 6.51
CA VAL A 3 3.24 27.61 6.55
C VAL A 3 2.79 26.56 5.53
N PHE A 4 3.70 25.99 4.73
CA PHE A 4 3.39 25.33 3.44
C PHE A 4 4.17 24.01 3.23
N GLY A 5 3.67 23.03 2.51
CA GLY A 5 4.11 21.64 2.52
C GLY A 5 4.62 20.93 1.26
N GLN A 6 5.05 19.68 1.37
CA GLN A 6 5.77 18.97 0.31
C GLN A 6 5.49 17.47 0.16
N SER A 7 5.71 16.95 -1.11
CA SER A 7 5.96 15.53 -1.40
C SER A 7 7.41 15.14 -1.06
N ASN A 8 7.71 13.83 -0.93
CA ASN A 8 9.09 13.32 -0.77
C ASN A 8 9.81 13.17 -2.12
N THR A 9 9.52 14.07 -3.06
CA THR A 9 10.14 14.15 -4.38
C THR A 9 10.67 15.56 -4.61
N GLY A 10 11.76 15.68 -5.36
CA GLY A 10 12.38 16.93 -5.75
C GLY A 10 12.34 17.18 -7.25
N GLU A 11 13.04 18.20 -7.67
CA GLU A 11 13.12 18.65 -9.06
C GLU A 11 14.57 18.96 -9.42
N LEU A 12 15.02 18.47 -10.60
CA LEU A 12 16.28 18.87 -11.21
C LEU A 12 16.03 19.92 -12.28
N ARG A 13 16.74 21.07 -12.18
CA ARG A 13 16.84 22.09 -13.22
C ARG A 13 18.22 22.03 -13.84
N LEU A 14 18.34 21.36 -14.98
CA LEU A 14 19.59 21.17 -15.70
C LEU A 14 19.76 22.21 -16.78
N SER A 15 20.96 22.76 -16.89
CA SER A 15 21.39 23.58 -18.02
C SER A 15 22.62 22.95 -18.69
N VAL A 16 22.51 22.65 -19.98
CA VAL A 16 23.58 22.03 -20.78
C VAL A 16 24.16 23.09 -21.74
N THR A 17 25.44 23.33 -21.64
CA THR A 17 26.14 24.33 -22.48
C THR A 17 27.34 23.73 -23.19
N ASP A 18 27.71 24.31 -24.32
CA ASP A 18 28.99 24.07 -25.02
C ASP A 18 30.17 24.76 -24.32
N PRO A 19 31.40 24.58 -24.80
CA PRO A 19 32.57 25.28 -24.24
C PRO A 19 32.50 26.80 -24.31
N SER A 20 31.71 27.39 -25.22
CA SER A 20 31.51 28.82 -25.35
C SER A 20 30.45 29.39 -24.41
N GLY A 21 29.65 28.53 -23.79
CA GLY A 21 28.54 28.89 -22.91
C GLY A 21 27.17 28.96 -23.60
N LEU A 22 27.08 28.58 -24.89
CA LEU A 22 25.78 28.46 -25.58
C LEU A 22 25.05 27.19 -25.18
N GLY A 23 23.74 27.33 -24.99
CA GLY A 23 22.87 26.17 -24.71
C GLY A 23 22.84 25.16 -25.86
N VAL A 24 22.82 23.89 -25.55
CA VAL A 24 22.90 22.80 -26.53
C VAL A 24 21.82 21.77 -26.24
N LYS A 25 20.93 21.52 -27.25
CA LYS A 25 19.99 20.41 -27.20
C LYS A 25 20.72 19.09 -27.08
N SER A 26 20.46 18.32 -26.04
CA SER A 26 21.18 17.11 -25.67
C SER A 26 20.25 16.03 -25.13
N SER A 27 20.60 14.77 -25.32
CA SER A 27 19.96 13.65 -24.64
C SER A 27 20.50 13.55 -23.22
N VAL A 28 19.62 13.31 -22.26
CA VAL A 28 19.90 13.25 -20.82
C VAL A 28 19.35 11.97 -20.25
N GLU A 29 20.19 11.21 -19.55
CA GLU A 29 19.79 10.02 -18.81
C GLU A 29 20.04 10.25 -17.32
N LEU A 30 19.05 9.95 -16.48
CA LEU A 30 19.12 9.96 -15.03
C LEU A 30 18.83 8.55 -14.49
N VAL A 31 19.74 8.01 -13.70
CA VAL A 31 19.61 6.68 -13.09
C VAL A 31 19.83 6.74 -11.60
N CYS A 32 18.95 6.09 -10.83
CA CYS A 32 19.09 5.88 -9.39
C CYS A 32 18.62 4.46 -9.04
N GLU A 33 19.55 3.51 -8.97
CA GLU A 33 19.25 2.12 -8.68
C GLU A 33 18.63 1.94 -7.28
N ALA A 34 19.03 2.76 -6.30
CA ALA A 34 18.45 2.75 -4.95
C ALA A 34 16.95 3.07 -4.94
N ASN A 35 16.48 3.84 -5.92
CA ASN A 35 15.06 4.20 -6.09
C ASN A 35 14.37 3.39 -7.19
N GLN A 36 15.07 2.43 -7.84
CA GLN A 36 14.59 1.70 -9.02
C GLN A 36 14.11 2.66 -10.14
N PHE A 37 14.85 3.74 -10.36
CA PHE A 37 14.50 4.80 -11.29
C PHE A 37 15.50 4.88 -12.44
N GLN A 38 14.96 4.96 -13.66
CA GLN A 38 15.69 5.31 -14.88
C GLN A 38 14.80 6.20 -15.75
N GLY A 39 15.27 7.42 -16.02
CA GLY A 39 14.57 8.41 -16.85
C GLY A 39 15.43 8.87 -18.01
N SER A 40 14.82 8.97 -19.21
CA SER A 40 15.44 9.51 -20.42
C SER A 40 14.72 10.78 -20.83
N TYR A 41 15.46 11.85 -21.05
CA TYR A 41 14.94 13.19 -21.34
C TYR A 41 15.71 13.81 -22.51
N GLU A 42 15.17 14.91 -23.04
CA GLU A 42 15.89 15.81 -23.93
C GLU A 42 15.85 17.25 -23.38
N THR A 43 16.96 17.98 -23.47
CA THR A 43 16.93 19.41 -23.21
C THR A 43 16.22 20.15 -24.34
N ASP A 44 15.69 21.34 -24.06
CA ASP A 44 15.19 22.25 -25.09
C ASP A 44 16.35 22.80 -25.98
N ASP A 45 16.01 23.60 -27.00
CA ASP A 45 16.99 24.18 -27.92
C ASP A 45 17.95 25.16 -27.22
N SER A 46 17.59 25.65 -26.04
CA SER A 46 18.42 26.51 -25.18
C SER A 46 19.25 25.71 -24.16
N GLY A 47 19.23 24.38 -24.24
CA GLY A 47 19.97 23.49 -23.37
C GLY A 47 19.35 23.28 -21.98
N ASN A 48 18.10 23.66 -21.74
CA ASN A 48 17.45 23.55 -20.44
C ASN A 48 16.57 22.29 -20.37
N LEU A 49 16.51 21.69 -19.17
CA LEU A 49 15.63 20.59 -18.82
C LEU A 49 15.14 20.76 -17.38
N VAL A 50 13.86 20.50 -17.16
CA VAL A 50 13.26 20.37 -15.83
C VAL A 50 12.76 18.95 -15.65
N ALA A 51 13.47 18.15 -14.83
CA ALA A 51 13.01 16.81 -14.44
C ALA A 51 12.32 16.90 -13.07
N LYS A 52 11.03 16.61 -13.05
CA LYS A 52 10.13 16.77 -11.89
C LYS A 52 9.96 15.45 -11.14
N ARG A 53 9.49 15.52 -9.91
CA ARG A 53 9.06 14.37 -9.08
C ARG A 53 10.12 13.27 -8.90
N LEU A 54 11.38 13.66 -8.88
CA LEU A 54 12.49 12.77 -8.60
C LEU A 54 12.47 12.40 -7.10
N ALA A 55 12.38 11.11 -6.77
CA ALA A 55 12.51 10.67 -5.39
C ALA A 55 13.85 11.08 -4.79
N PHE A 56 13.89 11.37 -3.49
CA PHE A 56 15.16 11.76 -2.85
C PHE A 56 16.18 10.63 -2.96
N GLY A 57 17.42 10.98 -3.33
CA GLY A 57 18.49 10.03 -3.54
C GLY A 57 19.64 10.59 -4.40
N VAL A 58 20.62 9.74 -4.65
CA VAL A 58 21.77 10.05 -5.50
C VAL A 58 21.54 9.51 -6.91
N TYR A 59 21.65 10.38 -7.89
CA TYR A 59 21.40 10.10 -9.30
C TYR A 59 22.69 10.19 -10.10
N ARG A 60 22.89 9.24 -11.02
CA ARG A 60 23.87 9.34 -12.08
C ARG A 60 23.25 10.11 -13.24
N LEU A 61 23.85 11.26 -13.58
CA LEU A 61 23.53 12.07 -14.73
C LEU A 61 24.45 11.70 -15.89
N ARG A 62 23.90 11.42 -17.05
CA ARG A 62 24.62 11.24 -18.31
C ARG A 62 24.03 12.15 -19.37
N VAL A 63 24.87 12.96 -20.01
CA VAL A 63 24.47 13.88 -21.09
C VAL A 63 25.24 13.56 -22.34
N GLU A 64 24.52 13.38 -23.46
CA GLU A 64 25.08 13.03 -24.75
C GLU A 64 24.63 14.00 -25.85
N ARG A 65 25.59 14.39 -26.69
CA ARG A 65 25.36 15.17 -27.91
C ARG A 65 26.40 14.81 -28.96
N SER A 66 25.99 14.63 -30.21
CA SER A 66 26.91 14.38 -31.34
C SER A 66 27.91 15.50 -31.47
N GLY A 67 29.21 15.17 -31.59
CA GLY A 67 30.33 16.12 -31.65
C GLY A 67 30.92 16.53 -30.30
N PHE A 68 30.31 16.11 -29.19
CA PHE A 68 30.81 16.35 -27.84
C PHE A 68 31.18 15.06 -27.11
N ALA A 69 32.09 15.16 -26.16
CA ALA A 69 32.38 14.05 -25.25
C ALA A 69 31.17 13.83 -24.33
N VAL A 70 30.90 12.57 -23.99
CA VAL A 70 29.83 12.20 -23.02
C VAL A 70 30.17 12.86 -21.69
N PHE A 71 29.24 13.63 -21.15
CA PHE A 71 29.33 14.18 -19.80
C PHE A 71 28.64 13.23 -18.80
N THR A 72 29.33 12.92 -17.71
CA THR A 72 28.77 12.10 -16.64
C THR A 72 29.11 12.72 -15.29
N ASP A 73 28.12 12.82 -14.41
CA ASP A 73 28.32 13.30 -13.04
C ASP A 73 27.31 12.63 -12.09
N SER A 74 27.52 12.79 -10.79
CA SER A 74 26.64 12.37 -9.74
C SER A 74 25.97 13.58 -9.10
N LEU A 75 24.66 13.57 -9.01
CA LEU A 75 23.89 14.64 -8.39
C LEU A 75 22.96 14.08 -7.31
N GLU A 76 22.65 14.90 -6.32
CA GLU A 76 21.83 14.52 -5.20
C GLU A 76 20.55 15.36 -5.16
N ILE A 77 19.39 14.67 -5.20
CA ILE A 77 18.07 15.24 -4.93
C ILE A 77 17.73 14.94 -3.47
N ARG A 78 17.78 15.96 -2.60
CA ARG A 78 17.69 15.78 -1.14
C ARG A 78 16.46 16.40 -0.48
N SER A 79 15.81 17.29 -1.20
CA SER A 79 14.57 17.93 -0.76
C SER A 79 13.75 18.28 -1.98
N ALA A 80 12.53 18.77 -1.80
CA ALA A 80 11.74 19.19 -2.93
C ALA A 80 12.06 20.63 -3.40
N ILE A 81 13.04 21.24 -2.79
CA ILE A 81 13.66 22.47 -3.33
C ILE A 81 14.33 22.12 -4.66
N PRO A 82 14.02 22.83 -5.76
CA PRO A 82 14.62 22.54 -7.04
C PRO A 82 16.15 22.61 -7.00
N PHE A 83 16.79 21.54 -7.43
CA PHE A 83 18.26 21.48 -7.53
C PHE A 83 18.70 21.95 -8.91
N ALA A 84 19.41 23.09 -8.96
CA ALA A 84 19.97 23.64 -10.21
C ALA A 84 21.35 23.04 -10.47
N PHE A 85 21.57 22.50 -11.67
CA PHE A 85 22.84 21.92 -12.09
C PHE A 85 23.21 22.39 -13.49
N ALA A 86 24.50 22.76 -13.71
CA ALA A 86 25.02 23.18 -15.00
C ALA A 86 26.05 22.18 -15.53
N ALA A 87 25.72 21.52 -16.64
CA ALA A 87 26.61 20.60 -17.36
C ALA A 87 27.29 21.33 -18.53
N LYS A 88 28.60 21.47 -18.48
CA LYS A 88 29.38 22.04 -19.56
C LYS A 88 30.04 20.94 -20.38
N LEU A 89 29.63 20.79 -21.65
CA LEU A 89 30.16 19.78 -22.56
C LEU A 89 31.56 20.17 -23.05
N SER A 90 32.40 19.19 -23.26
CA SER A 90 33.69 19.34 -23.96
C SER A 90 33.63 18.76 -25.36
N ILE A 91 34.39 19.32 -26.32
CA ILE A 91 34.45 18.78 -27.68
C ILE A 91 35.07 17.39 -27.66
N ALA A 92 34.48 16.44 -28.40
CA ALA A 92 35.02 15.10 -28.51
C ALA A 92 36.42 15.11 -29.14
N ALA A 93 37.42 14.64 -28.40
CA ALA A 93 38.77 14.42 -28.95
C ALA A 93 38.87 12.99 -29.51
N PRO A 94 39.65 12.73 -30.59
CA PRO A 94 39.69 11.42 -31.26
C PRO A 94 40.18 10.25 -30.38
N THR A 95 40.65 10.49 -29.17
CA THR A 95 41.28 9.49 -28.29
C THR A 95 40.90 9.63 -26.81
N THR A 96 39.78 10.22 -26.46
CA THR A 96 39.38 10.31 -25.06
C THR A 96 38.59 9.08 -24.63
N SER A 97 39.25 8.16 -23.97
CA SER A 97 38.55 7.22 -23.10
C SER A 97 37.99 8.02 -21.92
N VAL A 98 36.71 8.26 -21.89
CA VAL A 98 36.03 8.81 -20.72
C VAL A 98 36.11 7.72 -19.65
N VAL A 99 36.91 7.92 -18.61
CA VAL A 99 36.83 7.13 -17.40
C VAL A 99 35.53 7.60 -16.74
N VAL A 100 34.44 6.89 -17.02
CA VAL A 100 33.22 7.00 -16.25
C VAL A 100 33.58 6.57 -14.84
N LYS A 101 33.66 7.50 -13.90
CA LYS A 101 33.52 7.14 -12.49
C LYS A 101 32.12 6.61 -12.35
N ASP A 102 31.99 5.30 -12.27
CA ASP A 102 30.75 4.64 -11.94
C ASP A 102 30.40 5.11 -10.52
N SER A 103 29.57 6.16 -10.42
CA SER A 103 29.08 6.62 -9.13
C SER A 103 28.05 5.57 -8.70
N ASP A 104 28.34 4.93 -7.61
CA ASP A 104 27.50 3.89 -7.04
C ASP A 104 26.19 4.51 -6.55
N THR A 105 25.08 4.25 -7.27
CA THR A 105 23.72 4.70 -6.92
C THR A 105 22.86 3.57 -6.36
N LEU A 106 23.48 2.40 -6.05
CA LEU A 106 22.79 1.22 -5.52
C LEU A 106 22.31 1.43 -4.07
N ILE A 107 23.00 2.29 -3.31
CA ILE A 107 22.64 2.67 -1.96
C ILE A 107 22.57 4.20 -1.82
N ASP A 108 21.68 4.67 -0.96
CA ASP A 108 21.62 6.09 -0.58
C ASP A 108 22.41 6.29 0.73
N PRO A 109 23.56 6.99 0.71
CA PRO A 109 24.42 7.18 1.88
C PRO A 109 23.79 8.03 2.99
N TYR A 110 22.70 8.73 2.72
CA TYR A 110 22.04 9.66 3.65
C TYR A 110 20.75 9.12 4.24
N ARG A 111 20.38 7.91 3.87
CA ARG A 111 19.14 7.27 4.29
C ARG A 111 19.20 6.89 5.78
N THR A 112 18.18 7.31 6.55
CA THR A 112 18.17 7.12 8.00
C THR A 112 17.24 6.00 8.47
N GLY A 113 16.65 5.21 7.56
CA GLY A 113 15.72 4.12 7.90
C GLY A 113 15.45 3.17 6.76
N THR A 114 14.63 2.15 7.02
CA THR A 114 14.23 1.16 6.03
C THR A 114 13.09 1.70 5.17
N ILE A 115 13.36 1.91 3.89
CA ILE A 115 12.38 2.33 2.87
C ILE A 115 12.53 1.42 1.66
N TYR A 116 11.48 0.75 1.26
CA TYR A 116 11.48 -0.03 0.03
C TYR A 116 10.89 0.79 -1.10
N ARG A 117 11.54 0.76 -2.26
CA ARG A 117 11.08 1.44 -3.47
C ARG A 117 10.59 0.42 -4.48
N ILE A 118 9.50 0.74 -5.15
CA ILE A 118 8.93 -0.02 -6.25
C ILE A 118 8.82 0.96 -7.42
N GLY A 119 9.66 0.77 -8.42
CA GLY A 119 9.74 1.64 -9.60
C GLY A 119 8.96 1.09 -10.78
N THR A 120 8.95 1.85 -11.87
CA THR A 120 8.19 1.58 -13.10
C THR A 120 8.44 0.17 -13.67
N ASP A 121 9.71 -0.28 -13.75
CA ASP A 121 10.02 -1.63 -14.31
C ASP A 121 9.36 -2.75 -13.49
N MET A 122 9.36 -2.64 -12.16
CA MET A 122 8.70 -3.63 -11.29
C MET A 122 7.18 -3.58 -11.42
N ILE A 123 6.61 -2.39 -11.58
CA ILE A 123 5.17 -2.20 -11.82
C ILE A 123 4.76 -2.79 -13.18
N GLU A 124 5.44 -2.44 -14.25
CA GLU A 124 5.13 -2.88 -15.62
C GLU A 124 5.31 -4.38 -15.83
N THR A 125 6.31 -5.00 -15.19
CA THR A 125 6.64 -6.42 -15.33
C THR A 125 6.13 -7.30 -14.22
N ARG A 126 5.28 -6.76 -13.33
CA ARG A 126 4.65 -7.54 -12.23
C ARG A 126 3.91 -8.77 -12.74
N VAL A 127 3.80 -9.77 -11.90
CA VAL A 127 2.87 -10.87 -12.14
C VAL A 127 1.44 -10.31 -12.13
N SER A 128 0.59 -10.78 -13.00
CA SER A 128 -0.81 -10.34 -13.04
C SER A 128 -1.54 -10.65 -11.74
N SER A 129 -2.28 -9.68 -11.25
CA SER A 129 -3.13 -9.74 -10.06
C SER A 129 -4.58 -9.99 -10.43
N LEU A 130 -5.36 -10.54 -9.50
CA LEU A 130 -6.81 -10.48 -9.60
C LEU A 130 -7.29 -9.03 -9.43
N PRO A 131 -8.43 -8.64 -10.04
CA PRO A 131 -9.02 -7.31 -9.83
C PRO A 131 -9.17 -6.94 -8.35
N GLY A 132 -8.95 -5.69 -8.05
CA GLY A 132 -9.05 -5.14 -6.69
C GLY A 132 -7.78 -5.22 -5.84
N ARG A 133 -6.69 -5.87 -6.30
CA ARG A 133 -5.53 -6.17 -5.44
C ARG A 133 -4.14 -5.93 -6.06
N SER A 134 -4.06 -5.28 -7.22
CA SER A 134 -2.78 -5.09 -7.93
C SER A 134 -1.76 -4.25 -7.12
N LEU A 135 -2.23 -3.24 -6.41
CA LEU A 135 -1.44 -2.43 -5.49
C LEU A 135 -0.96 -3.24 -4.28
N GLN A 136 -1.88 -3.96 -3.64
CA GLN A 136 -1.60 -4.76 -2.45
C GLN A 136 -0.61 -5.89 -2.74
N ASP A 137 -0.71 -6.56 -3.89
CA ASP A 137 0.22 -7.61 -4.33
C ASP A 137 1.65 -7.08 -4.46
N LEU A 138 1.82 -5.88 -5.02
CA LEU A 138 3.14 -5.24 -5.13
C LEU A 138 3.73 -4.89 -3.76
N ILE A 139 2.93 -4.33 -2.86
CA ILE A 139 3.38 -4.00 -1.49
C ILE A 139 3.74 -5.27 -0.73
N ASN A 140 2.96 -6.32 -0.87
CA ASN A 140 3.17 -7.60 -0.22
C ASN A 140 4.47 -8.30 -0.66
N THR A 141 5.11 -7.89 -1.75
CA THR A 141 6.45 -8.36 -2.13
C THR A 141 7.55 -7.87 -1.20
N GLN A 142 7.31 -6.81 -0.42
CA GLN A 142 8.30 -6.23 0.48
C GLN A 142 8.36 -6.98 1.82
N PRO A 143 9.53 -7.02 2.48
CA PRO A 143 9.63 -7.61 3.82
C PRO A 143 8.74 -6.90 4.84
N GLY A 144 8.23 -7.63 5.83
CA GLY A 144 7.39 -7.10 6.90
C GLY A 144 5.93 -6.92 6.53
N TRP A 145 5.54 -7.20 5.29
CA TRP A 145 4.14 -7.13 4.85
C TRP A 145 3.53 -8.52 4.75
N LEU A 146 2.30 -8.63 5.17
CA LEU A 146 1.54 -9.87 5.22
C LEU A 146 0.14 -9.63 4.68
N TYR A 147 -0.45 -10.63 4.03
CA TYR A 147 -1.88 -10.70 3.74
C TYR A 147 -2.63 -11.46 4.81
N GLU A 148 -3.73 -10.92 5.20
CA GLU A 148 -4.89 -11.65 5.67
C GLU A 148 -5.88 -11.88 4.53
N GLY A 149 -7.06 -12.44 4.82
CA GLY A 149 -8.13 -12.60 3.83
C GLY A 149 -8.42 -11.31 3.07
N ASN A 150 -8.81 -11.45 1.80
CA ASN A 150 -9.21 -10.35 0.93
C ASN A 150 -8.13 -9.28 0.69
N ALA A 151 -6.87 -9.68 0.72
CA ALA A 151 -5.71 -8.83 0.51
C ALA A 151 -5.63 -7.62 1.46
N VAL A 152 -6.14 -7.76 2.68
CA VAL A 152 -5.90 -6.79 3.75
C VAL A 152 -4.42 -6.84 4.13
N LEU A 153 -3.78 -5.67 4.17
CA LEU A 153 -2.34 -5.54 4.37
C LEU A 153 -2.00 -5.26 5.83
N HIS A 154 -1.13 -6.09 6.39
CA HIS A 154 -0.65 -5.98 7.76
C HIS A 154 0.86 -5.68 7.80
N PRO A 155 1.26 -4.42 8.00
CA PRO A 155 2.67 -4.07 8.14
C PRO A 155 3.19 -4.50 9.51
N ARG A 156 4.12 -5.48 9.52
CA ARG A 156 4.74 -6.02 10.76
C ARG A 156 3.71 -6.48 11.80
N GLY A 157 2.66 -7.16 11.34
CA GLY A 157 1.59 -7.66 12.21
C GLY A 157 0.65 -6.59 12.76
N SER A 158 0.55 -5.42 12.17
CA SER A 158 -0.33 -4.35 12.63
C SER A 158 -1.63 -4.31 11.85
N GLU A 159 -2.78 -4.26 12.53
CA GLU A 159 -4.11 -4.19 11.96
C GLU A 159 -4.53 -2.74 11.68
N TYR A 160 -5.30 -2.48 10.61
CA TYR A 160 -5.85 -1.16 10.23
C TYR A 160 -4.84 -0.01 10.23
N GLN A 161 -3.55 -0.28 10.05
CA GLN A 161 -2.48 0.66 10.30
C GLN A 161 -1.69 1.06 9.05
N THR A 162 -2.15 0.68 7.86
CA THR A 162 -1.53 1.11 6.60
C THR A 162 -2.08 2.47 6.18
N GLN A 163 -1.21 3.47 6.06
CA GLN A 163 -1.55 4.76 5.49
C GLN A 163 -1.13 4.82 4.02
N PHE A 164 -2.11 4.90 3.13
CA PHE A 164 -1.86 5.22 1.73
C PHE A 164 -1.78 6.73 1.56
N VAL A 165 -0.82 7.19 0.78
CA VAL A 165 -0.61 8.62 0.50
C VAL A 165 -0.58 8.80 -1.01
N LEU A 166 -1.69 9.21 -1.60
CA LEU A 166 -1.83 9.41 -3.05
C LEU A 166 -1.42 10.83 -3.44
N ASP A 167 -0.34 10.96 -4.21
CA ASP A 167 0.23 12.27 -4.61
C ASP A 167 0.37 13.25 -3.42
N GLY A 168 0.69 12.71 -2.23
CA GLY A 168 0.89 13.48 -0.98
C GLY A 168 -0.38 13.78 -0.19
N ILE A 169 -1.53 13.25 -0.57
CA ILE A 169 -2.78 13.25 0.19
C ILE A 169 -2.90 11.93 0.95
N PRO A 170 -2.96 11.92 2.28
CA PRO A 170 -3.21 10.71 3.05
C PRO A 170 -4.67 10.26 2.89
N LEU A 171 -4.87 8.96 2.68
CA LEU A 171 -6.16 8.30 2.70
C LEU A 171 -6.31 7.59 4.04
N THR A 172 -7.37 7.89 4.76
CA THR A 172 -7.55 7.46 6.16
C THR A 172 -8.31 6.15 6.31
N ASP A 173 -9.03 5.72 5.27
CA ASP A 173 -9.74 4.45 5.20
C ASP A 173 -8.83 3.27 4.86
N ASN A 174 -9.29 2.06 5.11
CA ASN A 174 -8.62 0.85 4.66
C ASN A 174 -8.78 0.68 3.14
N ARG A 175 -7.76 0.09 2.53
CA ARG A 175 -7.72 -0.18 1.09
C ARG A 175 -7.46 -1.65 0.83
N SER A 176 -8.53 -2.39 0.59
CA SER A 176 -8.49 -3.77 0.12
C SER A 176 -9.75 -4.01 -0.73
N PRO A 177 -9.85 -5.13 -1.45
CA PRO A 177 -11.06 -5.45 -2.21
C PRO A 177 -12.36 -5.41 -1.41
N SER A 178 -12.31 -5.67 -0.10
CA SER A 178 -13.48 -5.67 0.78
C SER A 178 -13.86 -4.29 1.33
N PHE A 179 -12.95 -3.33 1.38
CA PHE A 179 -13.18 -2.05 2.06
C PHE A 179 -13.37 -0.86 1.12
N GLY A 180 -12.86 -0.91 -0.09
CA GLY A 180 -12.97 0.22 -0.99
C GLY A 180 -12.48 -0.03 -2.40
N PRO A 181 -12.77 0.88 -3.34
CA PRO A 181 -12.33 0.75 -4.72
C PRO A 181 -10.81 0.74 -4.85
N GLU A 182 -10.30 -0.08 -5.75
CA GLU A 182 -8.88 -0.23 -6.02
C GLU A 182 -8.25 1.10 -6.50
N ILE A 183 -7.01 1.37 -6.06
CA ILE A 183 -6.08 2.24 -6.78
C ILE A 183 -5.22 1.32 -7.65
N GLY A 184 -5.45 1.32 -8.95
CA GLY A 184 -4.80 0.40 -9.89
C GLY A 184 -3.30 0.64 -9.97
N ALA A 185 -2.50 -0.43 -9.99
CA ALA A 185 -1.04 -0.30 -10.14
C ALA A 185 -0.64 0.28 -11.51
N ASP A 186 -1.49 0.17 -12.54
CA ASP A 186 -1.25 0.78 -13.86
C ASP A 186 -1.37 2.31 -13.84
N ASP A 187 -2.03 2.89 -12.83
CA ASP A 187 -2.10 4.35 -12.63
C ASP A 187 -0.83 4.94 -11.98
N LEU A 188 0.16 4.11 -11.61
CA LEU A 188 1.30 4.52 -10.79
C LEU A 188 2.63 4.46 -11.55
N ASP A 189 3.49 5.48 -11.33
CA ASP A 189 4.89 5.48 -11.75
C ASP A 189 5.79 4.77 -10.74
N SER A 190 5.52 5.01 -9.45
CA SER A 190 6.37 4.50 -8.37
C SER A 190 5.66 4.48 -7.02
N MET A 191 6.19 3.68 -6.12
CA MET A 191 5.76 3.60 -4.73
C MET A 191 6.94 3.63 -3.78
N SER A 192 6.70 4.23 -2.59
CA SER A 192 7.64 4.20 -1.46
C SER A 192 6.97 3.58 -0.27
N VAL A 193 7.53 2.50 0.24
CA VAL A 193 6.95 1.69 1.32
C VAL A 193 7.81 1.85 2.57
N PHE A 194 7.24 2.46 3.61
CA PHE A 194 7.89 2.71 4.90
C PHE A 194 7.30 1.75 5.94
N THR A 195 8.15 1.08 6.69
CA THR A 195 7.76 0.24 7.83
C THR A 195 8.28 0.77 9.16
N ALA A 196 9.21 1.73 9.13
CA ALA A 196 9.74 2.48 10.27
C ALA A 196 10.33 3.81 9.80
N THR A 197 10.84 4.62 10.74
CA THR A 197 11.49 5.91 10.46
C THR A 197 10.55 6.83 9.66
N PHE A 198 9.34 6.93 10.14
CA PHE A 198 8.31 7.71 9.47
C PHE A 198 8.64 9.20 9.52
N PRO A 199 8.62 9.93 8.38
CA PRO A 199 8.66 11.40 8.41
C PRO A 199 7.59 11.97 9.34
N ALA A 200 7.91 13.06 10.08
CA ALA A 200 6.99 13.66 11.06
C ALA A 200 5.68 14.20 10.44
N GLU A 201 5.69 14.39 9.13
CA GLU A 201 4.49 14.78 8.37
C GLU A 201 3.40 13.70 8.31
N TYR A 202 3.72 12.42 8.54
CA TYR A 202 2.75 11.33 8.54
C TYR A 202 2.26 11.03 9.96
N GLY A 203 0.98 10.72 10.09
CA GLY A 203 0.32 10.38 11.34
C GLY A 203 -0.93 9.57 11.09
N ARG A 204 -1.77 9.40 12.09
CA ARG A 204 -3.07 8.71 12.08
C ARG A 204 -2.99 7.20 11.90
N LYS A 205 -2.40 6.68 10.81
CA LYS A 205 -2.18 5.24 10.57
C LYS A 205 -0.68 5.00 10.44
N MET A 206 -0.07 4.37 11.42
CA MET A 206 1.37 4.34 11.58
C MET A 206 1.97 2.92 11.67
N GLY A 207 1.24 1.91 11.25
CA GLY A 207 1.80 0.56 11.06
C GLY A 207 2.76 0.52 9.87
N GLY A 208 2.38 1.17 8.78
CA GLY A 208 3.17 1.39 7.57
C GLY A 208 2.62 2.57 6.77
N VAL A 209 3.48 3.23 6.01
CA VAL A 209 3.11 4.31 5.08
C VAL A 209 3.49 3.90 3.67
N VAL A 210 2.56 4.04 2.73
CA VAL A 210 2.77 3.74 1.31
C VAL A 210 2.48 5.00 0.50
N GLU A 211 3.53 5.65 0.03
CA GLU A 211 3.41 6.77 -0.90
C GLU A 211 3.21 6.26 -2.31
N LEU A 212 2.19 6.76 -2.98
CA LEU A 212 1.77 6.43 -4.33
C LEU A 212 1.97 7.65 -5.22
N ASN A 213 2.79 7.53 -6.24
CA ASN A 213 2.97 8.57 -7.24
C ASN A 213 2.26 8.14 -8.53
N THR A 214 1.25 8.91 -8.94
CA THR A 214 0.50 8.62 -10.17
C THR A 214 1.36 8.84 -11.42
N ALA A 215 1.10 8.01 -12.45
CA ALA A 215 1.82 8.04 -13.72
C ALA A 215 1.70 9.39 -14.42
N ARG A 216 2.83 9.91 -14.92
CA ARG A 216 2.93 11.20 -15.60
C ARG A 216 4.06 11.22 -16.62
N ASP A 217 3.81 11.85 -17.74
CA ASP A 217 4.82 12.11 -18.77
C ASP A 217 4.99 13.64 -18.91
N ASP A 218 6.22 14.12 -18.83
CA ASP A 218 6.53 15.55 -19.00
C ASP A 218 7.00 15.90 -20.42
N ARG A 219 7.03 14.92 -21.36
CA ARG A 219 7.42 15.14 -22.75
C ARG A 219 6.32 15.88 -23.50
N GLU A 220 6.67 16.85 -24.32
CA GLU A 220 5.71 17.63 -25.12
C GLU A 220 4.98 16.75 -26.13
N GLY A 221 3.68 17.03 -26.32
CA GLY A 221 2.81 16.30 -27.24
C GLY A 221 1.85 15.34 -26.55
N PHE A 222 1.33 14.40 -27.32
CA PHE A 222 0.38 13.38 -26.86
C PHE A 222 1.10 12.06 -26.59
N HIS A 223 0.87 11.52 -25.40
CA HIS A 223 1.38 10.24 -24.93
C HIS A 223 0.26 9.44 -24.31
N GLY A 224 0.35 8.14 -24.37
CA GLY A 224 -0.67 7.30 -23.79
C GLY A 224 -0.25 5.86 -23.60
N GLU A 225 -1.06 5.17 -22.80
CA GLU A 225 -0.93 3.74 -22.53
C GLU A 225 -2.29 3.06 -22.66
N VAL A 226 -2.29 1.86 -23.22
CA VAL A 226 -3.44 0.96 -23.22
C VAL A 226 -2.98 -0.40 -22.72
N VAL A 227 -3.65 -0.92 -21.70
CA VAL A 227 -3.45 -2.27 -21.18
C VAL A 227 -4.74 -3.05 -21.32
N LEU A 228 -4.65 -4.24 -21.92
CA LEU A 228 -5.74 -5.22 -21.98
C LEU A 228 -5.28 -6.51 -21.34
N SER A 229 -6.13 -7.11 -20.52
CA SER A 229 -5.83 -8.37 -19.84
C SER A 229 -7.01 -9.32 -19.84
N GLY A 230 -6.72 -10.61 -19.78
CA GLY A 230 -7.74 -11.66 -19.64
C GLY A 230 -7.12 -12.97 -19.15
N GLY A 231 -7.89 -13.74 -18.40
CA GLY A 231 -7.33 -14.94 -17.79
C GLY A 231 -8.35 -15.86 -17.12
N SER A 232 -7.86 -16.70 -16.24
CA SER A 232 -8.63 -17.64 -15.46
C SER A 232 -9.68 -16.93 -14.59
N PHE A 233 -10.71 -17.65 -14.16
CA PHE A 233 -11.83 -17.15 -13.36
C PHE A 233 -12.66 -16.09 -14.10
N ASP A 234 -12.82 -16.21 -15.40
CA ASP A 234 -13.53 -15.23 -16.24
C ASP A 234 -13.00 -13.79 -16.07
N THR A 235 -11.70 -13.68 -15.75
CA THR A 235 -11.06 -12.39 -15.52
C THR A 235 -10.84 -11.67 -16.83
N ALA A 236 -11.29 -10.42 -16.91
CA ALA A 236 -10.99 -9.50 -17.99
C ALA A 236 -10.74 -8.09 -17.43
N GLY A 237 -9.80 -7.37 -18.01
CA GLY A 237 -9.44 -6.03 -17.57
C GLY A 237 -8.98 -5.14 -18.72
N SER A 238 -9.20 -3.85 -18.54
CA SER A 238 -8.71 -2.81 -19.44
C SER A 238 -8.27 -1.58 -18.63
N TYR A 239 -7.21 -0.96 -19.10
CA TYR A 239 -6.75 0.36 -18.64
C TYR A 239 -6.37 1.19 -19.83
N VAL A 240 -6.75 2.44 -19.83
CA VAL A 240 -6.40 3.43 -20.88
C VAL A 240 -5.98 4.71 -20.19
N MET A 241 -4.83 5.24 -20.56
CA MET A 241 -4.36 6.55 -20.15
C MET A 241 -3.97 7.37 -21.37
N GLY A 242 -4.35 8.63 -21.40
CA GLY A 242 -3.92 9.61 -22.38
C GLY A 242 -3.49 10.89 -21.70
N GLN A 243 -2.36 11.45 -22.12
CA GLN A 243 -1.85 12.70 -21.60
C GLN A 243 -1.39 13.61 -22.75
N TYR A 244 -1.69 14.91 -22.63
CA TYR A 244 -1.25 15.92 -23.58
C TYR A 244 -0.50 17.05 -22.85
N VAL A 245 0.74 17.27 -23.26
CA VAL A 245 1.62 18.31 -22.73
C VAL A 245 1.82 19.40 -23.77
N TRP A 246 1.54 20.66 -23.41
CA TRP A 246 1.75 21.80 -24.30
C TRP A 246 2.24 23.02 -23.52
N GLY A 247 3.43 23.47 -23.84
CA GLY A 247 4.07 24.60 -23.17
C GLY A 247 4.20 24.39 -21.65
N LYS A 248 3.36 25.06 -20.86
CA LYS A 248 3.36 24.96 -19.40
C LYS A 248 2.21 24.12 -18.83
N ASN A 249 1.46 23.47 -19.68
CA ASN A 249 0.22 22.79 -19.31
C ASN A 249 0.35 21.28 -19.54
N THR A 250 -0.28 20.52 -18.68
CA THR A 250 -0.43 19.05 -18.82
C THR A 250 -1.87 18.68 -18.50
N LEU A 251 -2.52 17.99 -19.41
CA LEU A 251 -3.82 17.35 -19.18
C LEU A 251 -3.68 15.85 -19.30
N GLY A 252 -4.03 15.12 -18.27
CA GLY A 252 -4.05 13.67 -18.23
C GLY A 252 -5.43 13.13 -17.91
N VAL A 253 -5.81 12.03 -18.56
CA VAL A 253 -7.05 11.29 -18.26
C VAL A 253 -6.73 9.81 -18.27
N SER A 254 -7.19 9.07 -17.26
CA SER A 254 -7.13 7.60 -17.25
C SER A 254 -8.49 7.00 -16.90
N ALA A 255 -8.71 5.78 -17.38
CA ALA A 255 -9.88 4.98 -17.05
C ALA A 255 -9.52 3.50 -17.03
N SER A 256 -10.06 2.76 -16.07
CA SER A 256 -9.94 1.31 -15.99
C SER A 256 -11.28 0.65 -15.72
N GLY A 257 -11.40 -0.62 -16.15
CA GLY A 257 -12.53 -1.48 -15.83
C GLY A 257 -12.08 -2.93 -15.79
N ASN A 258 -12.43 -3.65 -14.72
CA ASN A 258 -12.03 -5.03 -14.53
C ASN A 258 -13.21 -5.86 -14.02
N MET A 259 -13.19 -7.16 -14.32
CA MET A 259 -14.15 -8.15 -13.83
C MET A 259 -13.47 -9.48 -13.54
N THR A 260 -14.03 -10.25 -12.61
CA THR A 260 -13.56 -11.60 -12.29
C THR A 260 -14.65 -12.41 -11.58
N GLY A 261 -14.62 -13.73 -11.73
CA GLY A 261 -15.38 -14.68 -10.90
C GLY A 261 -14.66 -15.12 -9.62
N HIS A 262 -13.56 -14.41 -9.23
CA HIS A 262 -12.80 -14.69 -8.01
C HIS A 262 -12.32 -13.38 -7.38
N TYR A 263 -13.25 -12.56 -6.91
CA TYR A 263 -12.96 -11.22 -6.42
C TYR A 263 -12.40 -11.22 -5.00
N LEU A 264 -13.09 -11.87 -4.06
CA LEU A 264 -12.65 -12.07 -2.69
C LEU A 264 -11.96 -13.44 -2.52
N ASN A 265 -11.42 -13.69 -1.34
CA ASN A 265 -10.94 -15.02 -0.97
C ASN A 265 -12.14 -15.88 -0.54
N PRO A 266 -12.41 -17.02 -1.20
CA PRO A 266 -13.54 -17.86 -0.83
C PRO A 266 -13.30 -18.56 0.51
N VAL A 267 -14.38 -18.87 1.21
CA VAL A 267 -14.37 -19.60 2.48
C VAL A 267 -14.22 -21.11 2.29
N VAL A 268 -14.61 -21.62 1.11
CA VAL A 268 -14.48 -23.02 0.68
C VAL A 268 -13.86 -23.10 -0.72
N PRO A 269 -13.25 -24.25 -1.10
CA PRO A 269 -12.56 -24.37 -2.40
C PRO A 269 -13.48 -24.20 -3.63
N GLU A 270 -14.77 -24.38 -3.48
CA GLU A 270 -15.76 -24.32 -4.55
C GLU A 270 -16.02 -22.91 -5.08
N ASN A 271 -15.62 -21.85 -4.34
CA ASN A 271 -15.67 -20.46 -4.77
C ASN A 271 -17.07 -19.98 -5.21
N TYR A 272 -18.09 -20.21 -4.39
CA TYR A 272 -19.47 -19.80 -4.69
C TYR A 272 -19.67 -18.30 -4.47
N THR A 273 -20.54 -17.70 -5.31
CA THR A 273 -20.93 -16.29 -5.20
C THR A 273 -19.74 -15.35 -4.97
N ASN A 274 -18.84 -15.26 -5.96
CA ASN A 274 -17.58 -14.49 -5.83
C ASN A 274 -17.28 -13.66 -7.07
N THR A 275 -18.31 -13.23 -7.79
CA THR A 275 -18.11 -12.32 -8.91
C THR A 275 -17.83 -10.90 -8.41
N GLY A 276 -17.02 -10.15 -9.14
CA GLY A 276 -16.79 -8.76 -8.82
C GLY A 276 -16.33 -7.96 -10.02
N THR A 277 -16.63 -6.65 -9.97
CA THR A 277 -16.23 -5.67 -10.98
C THR A 277 -15.65 -4.44 -10.30
N THR A 278 -14.64 -3.84 -10.94
CA THR A 278 -14.07 -2.56 -10.51
C THR A 278 -14.06 -1.60 -11.69
N GLY A 279 -14.17 -0.31 -11.39
CA GLY A 279 -14.00 0.76 -12.35
C GLY A 279 -13.33 1.95 -11.70
N ASP A 280 -12.47 2.63 -12.44
CA ASP A 280 -11.78 3.83 -12.03
C ASP A 280 -11.71 4.83 -13.17
N PHE A 281 -11.90 6.10 -12.88
CA PHE A 281 -11.72 7.21 -13.78
C PHE A 281 -10.97 8.31 -13.06
N MET A 282 -9.91 8.83 -13.66
CA MET A 282 -9.18 9.99 -13.17
C MET A 282 -8.93 11.00 -14.29
N ALA A 283 -9.13 12.28 -13.97
CA ALA A 283 -8.72 13.40 -14.82
C ALA A 283 -7.85 14.35 -14.00
N ARG A 284 -6.75 14.84 -14.61
CA ARG A 284 -5.80 15.74 -13.97
C ARG A 284 -5.39 16.85 -14.92
N TYR A 285 -5.32 18.06 -14.39
CA TYR A 285 -4.77 19.21 -15.09
C TYR A 285 -3.68 19.87 -14.23
N GLU A 286 -2.51 20.09 -14.82
CA GLU A 286 -1.38 20.76 -14.18
C GLU A 286 -0.93 21.95 -15.02
N ILE A 287 -0.52 23.01 -14.35
CA ILE A 287 -0.01 24.22 -15.01
C ILE A 287 1.16 24.83 -14.21
N ASP A 288 2.27 25.10 -14.89
CA ASP A 288 3.35 25.95 -14.39
C ASP A 288 2.99 27.42 -14.67
N LEU A 289 2.28 28.07 -13.74
CA LEU A 289 1.85 29.48 -13.89
C LEU A 289 3.03 30.39 -14.13
N THR A 290 4.09 30.20 -13.33
CA THR A 290 5.39 30.89 -13.47
C THR A 290 6.53 29.88 -13.30
N SER A 291 7.78 30.32 -13.33
CA SER A 291 8.93 29.47 -12.95
C SER A 291 8.97 29.14 -11.46
N HIS A 292 8.11 29.75 -10.65
CA HIS A 292 8.03 29.60 -9.20
C HIS A 292 6.72 29.00 -8.72
N ASP A 293 5.67 29.01 -9.57
CA ASP A 293 4.31 28.65 -9.19
C ASP A 293 3.80 27.50 -10.05
N ARG A 294 3.40 26.41 -9.40
CA ARG A 294 2.73 25.26 -10.02
C ARG A 294 1.39 25.00 -9.36
N LEU A 295 0.39 24.74 -10.15
CA LEU A 295 -0.97 24.42 -9.72
C LEU A 295 -1.40 23.11 -10.39
N SER A 296 -2.04 22.22 -9.61
CA SER A 296 -2.59 20.96 -10.10
C SER A 296 -3.98 20.72 -9.55
N PHE A 297 -4.86 20.22 -10.41
CA PHE A 297 -6.22 19.77 -10.08
C PHE A 297 -6.37 18.33 -10.53
N SER A 298 -6.94 17.48 -9.70
CA SER A 298 -7.35 16.15 -10.10
C SER A 298 -8.72 15.78 -9.55
N VAL A 299 -9.46 15.00 -10.32
CA VAL A 299 -10.72 14.39 -9.92
C VAL A 299 -10.62 12.90 -10.20
N ARG A 300 -11.01 12.08 -9.23
CA ARG A 300 -11.11 10.63 -9.36
C ARG A 300 -12.50 10.17 -8.98
N HIS A 301 -13.04 9.22 -9.74
CA HIS A 301 -14.26 8.49 -9.41
C HIS A 301 -13.99 7.01 -9.58
N ALA A 302 -14.22 6.23 -8.51
CA ALA A 302 -13.96 4.81 -8.50
C ALA A 302 -15.12 4.03 -7.89
N LEU A 303 -15.28 2.80 -8.33
CA LEU A 303 -16.29 1.90 -7.82
C LEU A 303 -15.78 0.45 -7.77
N SER A 304 -16.33 -0.32 -6.82
CA SER A 304 -16.28 -1.79 -6.82
C SER A 304 -17.64 -2.34 -6.47
N ARG A 305 -18.06 -3.39 -7.18
CA ARG A 305 -19.29 -4.13 -6.94
C ARG A 305 -18.96 -5.60 -6.93
N TYR A 306 -19.34 -6.30 -5.89
CA TYR A 306 -18.96 -7.70 -5.74
C TYR A 306 -19.93 -8.48 -4.87
N GLU A 307 -19.89 -9.80 -5.05
CA GLU A 307 -20.58 -10.75 -4.21
C GLU A 307 -19.67 -11.20 -3.07
N ILE A 308 -20.28 -11.50 -1.91
CA ILE A 308 -19.59 -12.08 -0.76
C ILE A 308 -19.58 -13.60 -0.92
N PRO A 309 -18.41 -14.26 -0.92
CA PRO A 309 -18.35 -15.71 -0.99
C PRO A 309 -19.01 -16.38 0.20
N ASN A 310 -19.74 -17.47 -0.05
CA ASN A 310 -20.38 -18.25 0.99
C ASN A 310 -19.92 -19.73 1.01
N GLU A 311 -20.29 -20.46 2.07
CA GLU A 311 -19.85 -21.83 2.35
C GLU A 311 -20.95 -22.89 2.20
N GLN A 312 -22.16 -22.52 1.80
CA GLN A 312 -23.39 -23.32 1.92
C GLN A 312 -23.30 -24.73 1.34
N VAL A 313 -22.39 -24.99 0.41
CA VAL A 313 -22.35 -26.32 -0.25
C VAL A 313 -21.66 -27.38 0.60
N GLN A 314 -20.87 -26.98 1.58
CA GLN A 314 -20.20 -27.90 2.52
C GLN A 314 -21.11 -28.30 3.70
N GLN A 315 -22.13 -27.50 3.96
CA GLN A 315 -23.15 -27.86 4.94
C GLN A 315 -23.98 -29.00 4.34
N THR A 316 -24.21 -30.08 5.09
CA THR A 316 -25.25 -31.07 4.79
C THR A 316 -26.51 -30.35 4.32
N PRO A 317 -27.32 -30.93 3.39
CA PRO A 317 -28.50 -30.27 2.86
C PRO A 317 -29.24 -29.63 4.02
N HIS A 318 -28.94 -28.39 4.28
CA HIS A 318 -29.58 -27.64 5.33
C HIS A 318 -30.95 -27.36 4.80
N GLU A 319 -31.94 -27.96 5.43
CA GLU A 319 -33.30 -27.54 5.22
C GLU A 319 -33.31 -26.08 5.66
N ASP A 320 -33.37 -25.16 4.71
CA ASP A 320 -33.66 -23.78 5.01
C ASP A 320 -34.90 -23.76 5.90
N PRO A 321 -34.82 -23.32 7.16
CA PRO A 321 -36.00 -23.33 8.04
C PRO A 321 -37.13 -22.47 7.49
N PHE A 322 -36.86 -21.59 6.51
CA PHE A 322 -37.86 -20.76 5.84
C PHE A 322 -38.32 -21.34 4.48
N ASP A 323 -37.47 -22.05 3.76
CA ASP A 323 -37.81 -22.73 2.52
C ASP A 323 -36.92 -23.97 2.29
N PRO A 324 -37.35 -25.15 2.80
CA PRO A 324 -36.59 -26.39 2.65
C PRO A 324 -36.42 -26.85 1.19
N LEU A 325 -37.05 -26.18 0.24
CA LEU A 325 -36.95 -26.46 -1.19
C LEU A 325 -35.93 -25.55 -1.92
N GLN A 326 -35.30 -24.59 -1.21
CA GLN A 326 -34.28 -23.73 -1.79
C GLN A 326 -33.05 -24.55 -2.16
N PRO A 327 -32.53 -24.38 -3.39
CA PRO A 327 -31.29 -25.01 -3.76
C PRO A 327 -30.12 -24.39 -2.95
N LEU A 328 -29.16 -25.21 -2.56
CA LEU A 328 -27.90 -24.78 -1.98
C LEU A 328 -27.25 -23.72 -2.88
N GLY A 329 -26.66 -22.67 -2.28
CA GLY A 329 -26.08 -21.54 -3.02
C GLY A 329 -27.10 -20.47 -3.44
N SER A 330 -28.35 -20.53 -2.98
CA SER A 330 -29.36 -19.49 -3.26
C SER A 330 -29.16 -18.21 -2.45
N GLN A 331 -28.44 -18.27 -1.33
CA GLN A 331 -28.05 -17.04 -0.59
C GLN A 331 -27.11 -16.19 -1.38
N LEU A 332 -27.34 -14.89 -1.34
CA LEU A 332 -26.54 -13.90 -2.03
C LEU A 332 -26.40 -12.64 -1.18
N GLN A 333 -25.17 -12.26 -0.90
CA GLN A 333 -24.82 -10.97 -0.33
C GLN A 333 -24.01 -10.19 -1.34
N ASN A 334 -24.35 -8.91 -1.54
CA ASN A 334 -23.67 -8.02 -2.46
C ASN A 334 -23.10 -6.82 -1.71
N ALA A 335 -21.97 -6.34 -2.15
CA ALA A 335 -21.39 -5.10 -1.68
C ALA A 335 -21.09 -4.15 -2.84
N ASP A 336 -21.44 -2.88 -2.65
CA ASP A 336 -21.17 -1.78 -3.56
C ASP A 336 -20.35 -0.71 -2.83
N ASN A 337 -19.17 -0.38 -3.34
CA ASN A 337 -18.33 0.69 -2.82
C ASN A 337 -18.13 1.77 -3.89
N PHE A 338 -18.33 3.04 -3.50
CA PHE A 338 -18.14 4.19 -4.38
C PHE A 338 -17.24 5.22 -3.74
N GLU A 339 -16.39 5.82 -4.52
CA GLU A 339 -15.53 6.93 -4.09
C GLU A 339 -15.49 8.02 -5.16
N THR A 340 -15.69 9.26 -4.74
CA THR A 340 -15.42 10.44 -5.57
C THR A 340 -14.51 11.38 -4.81
N MET A 341 -13.40 11.77 -5.42
CA MET A 341 -12.38 12.60 -4.79
C MET A 341 -11.91 13.71 -5.71
N GLY A 342 -11.87 14.94 -5.18
CA GLY A 342 -11.28 16.11 -5.84
C GLY A 342 -10.07 16.60 -5.07
N ILE A 343 -8.93 16.78 -5.73
CA ILE A 343 -7.68 17.26 -5.12
C ILE A 343 -7.23 18.54 -5.82
N VAL A 344 -6.75 19.51 -5.03
CA VAL A 344 -6.03 20.67 -5.48
C VAL A 344 -4.66 20.73 -4.81
N SER A 345 -3.59 20.99 -5.59
CA SER A 345 -2.24 21.16 -5.07
C SER A 345 -1.64 22.45 -5.64
N TYR A 346 -1.01 23.26 -4.80
CA TYR A 346 -0.30 24.47 -5.20
C TYR A 346 1.09 24.47 -4.57
N GLN A 347 2.11 24.65 -5.40
CA GLN A 347 3.52 24.75 -5.00
C GLN A 347 4.06 26.15 -5.34
N HIS A 348 4.79 26.76 -4.40
CA HIS A 348 5.47 28.05 -4.61
C HIS A 348 6.93 27.98 -4.17
N ILE A 349 7.83 28.44 -5.03
CA ILE A 349 9.27 28.54 -4.75
C ILE A 349 9.55 29.98 -4.29
N PHE A 350 9.66 30.17 -2.98
CA PHE A 350 9.95 31.49 -2.37
C PHE A 350 11.38 31.97 -2.66
N SER A 351 12.32 31.03 -2.71
CA SER A 351 13.72 31.27 -3.01
C SER A 351 14.42 29.98 -3.40
N ALA A 352 15.70 30.07 -3.79
CA ALA A 352 16.52 28.89 -4.07
C ALA A 352 16.67 27.90 -2.89
N ASN A 353 16.25 28.31 -1.69
CA ASN A 353 16.37 27.50 -0.47
C ASN A 353 15.05 27.30 0.27
N VAL A 354 13.93 27.80 -0.26
CA VAL A 354 12.63 27.75 0.42
C VAL A 354 11.53 27.44 -0.57
N VAL A 355 10.81 26.36 -0.34
CA VAL A 355 9.62 25.93 -1.11
C VAL A 355 8.47 25.72 -0.17
N GLY A 356 7.27 26.12 -0.60
CA GLY A 356 5.99 25.85 0.02
C GLY A 356 5.04 25.10 -0.89
N ASP A 357 4.12 24.31 -0.30
CA ASP A 357 3.13 23.52 -1.02
C ASP A 357 1.84 23.48 -0.20
N PHE A 358 0.69 23.62 -0.86
CA PHE A 358 -0.63 23.48 -0.30
C PHE A 358 -1.35 22.34 -0.97
N ARG A 359 -2.10 21.59 -0.20
CA ARG A 359 -2.97 20.55 -0.71
C ARG A 359 -4.31 20.61 -0.03
N GLY A 360 -5.34 20.48 -0.83
CA GLY A 360 -6.70 20.33 -0.37
C GLY A 360 -7.35 19.14 -1.04
N MET A 361 -8.25 18.47 -0.33
CA MET A 361 -9.04 17.37 -0.87
C MET A 361 -10.47 17.50 -0.34
N VAL A 362 -11.43 17.15 -1.20
CA VAL A 362 -12.78 16.80 -0.81
C VAL A 362 -13.09 15.42 -1.32
N ARG A 363 -13.69 14.56 -0.46
CA ARG A 363 -14.00 13.18 -0.80
C ARG A 363 -15.37 12.79 -0.28
N ASP A 364 -16.09 12.03 -1.09
CA ASP A 364 -17.33 11.33 -0.74
C ASP A 364 -17.12 9.85 -0.97
N ASN A 365 -17.39 9.02 0.05
CA ASN A 365 -17.24 7.57 0.00
C ASN A 365 -18.48 6.92 0.56
N SER A 366 -18.98 5.85 -0.09
CA SER A 366 -20.08 5.03 0.42
C SER A 366 -19.77 3.54 0.28
N ASN A 367 -20.23 2.78 1.27
CA ASN A 367 -20.13 1.34 1.35
C ASN A 367 -21.50 0.77 1.67
N ASP A 368 -22.05 -0.02 0.76
CA ASP A 368 -23.34 -0.66 0.86
C ASP A 368 -23.17 -2.17 0.89
N LEU A 369 -23.84 -2.84 1.83
CA LEU A 369 -23.98 -4.29 1.88
C LEU A 369 -25.45 -4.62 1.92
N TYR A 370 -25.87 -5.61 1.12
CA TYR A 370 -27.26 -6.09 1.12
C TYR A 370 -27.36 -7.56 0.78
N SER A 371 -28.15 -8.24 1.58
CA SER A 371 -28.42 -9.68 1.44
C SER A 371 -29.74 -9.92 0.71
N ASN A 372 -29.86 -11.06 0.03
CA ASN A 372 -31.17 -11.55 -0.43
C ASN A 372 -31.94 -12.16 0.75
N PRO A 373 -33.27 -12.41 0.60
CA PRO A 373 -34.11 -12.99 1.67
C PRO A 373 -33.72 -14.40 2.11
N TYR A 374 -32.80 -15.05 1.40
CA TYR A 374 -32.39 -16.44 1.67
C TYR A 374 -31.02 -16.51 2.39
N SER A 375 -30.43 -15.35 2.70
CA SER A 375 -29.15 -15.30 3.40
C SER A 375 -29.28 -15.81 4.83
N THR A 376 -28.28 -16.59 5.25
CA THR A 376 -28.17 -17.18 6.58
C THR A 376 -26.70 -17.04 7.04
N PRO A 377 -26.38 -16.86 8.34
CA PRO A 377 -27.31 -16.81 9.47
C PRO A 377 -28.07 -15.49 9.62
N VAL A 378 -27.76 -14.48 8.80
CA VAL A 378 -28.32 -13.13 8.89
C VAL A 378 -28.64 -12.58 7.49
N ILE A 379 -29.80 -11.95 7.36
CA ILE A 379 -30.12 -11.04 6.28
C ILE A 379 -29.58 -9.68 6.72
N ALA A 380 -28.40 -9.30 6.21
CA ALA A 380 -27.71 -8.07 6.57
C ALA A 380 -27.99 -6.96 5.58
N PHE A 381 -28.20 -5.76 6.11
CA PHE A 381 -28.25 -4.53 5.35
C PHE A 381 -27.36 -3.47 6.02
N GLN A 382 -26.44 -2.89 5.24
CA GLN A 382 -25.61 -1.78 5.66
C GLN A 382 -25.67 -0.67 4.60
N HIS A 383 -25.76 0.58 5.05
CA HIS A 383 -25.55 1.76 4.22
C HIS A 383 -24.71 2.76 5.01
N ASN A 384 -23.44 2.81 4.70
CA ASN A 384 -22.48 3.68 5.39
C ASN A 384 -21.82 4.61 4.39
N TYR A 385 -21.63 5.86 4.80
CA TYR A 385 -20.88 6.80 4.01
C TYR A 385 -20.10 7.76 4.89
N PHE A 386 -19.06 8.35 4.32
CA PHE A 386 -18.38 9.48 4.92
C PHE A 386 -18.06 10.55 3.88
N ARG A 387 -18.06 11.81 4.33
CA ARG A 387 -17.65 12.98 3.56
C ARG A 387 -16.48 13.62 4.26
N GLU A 388 -15.37 13.78 3.54
CA GLU A 388 -14.10 14.23 4.09
C GLU A 388 -13.64 15.50 3.39
N GLY A 389 -13.15 16.44 4.19
CA GLY A 389 -12.44 17.64 3.74
C GLY A 389 -11.06 17.66 4.38
N TYR A 390 -10.01 17.56 3.59
CA TYR A 390 -8.64 17.57 4.03
C TYR A 390 -7.88 18.81 3.56
N PHE A 391 -7.04 19.33 4.42
CA PHE A 391 -6.12 20.40 4.10
C PHE A 391 -4.75 20.15 4.73
N LYS A 392 -3.68 20.37 3.95
CA LYS A 392 -2.29 20.34 4.42
C LYS A 392 -1.54 21.55 3.87
N GLY A 393 -0.76 22.18 4.72
CA GLY A 393 0.20 23.20 4.34
C GLY A 393 1.52 23.00 5.07
N SER A 394 2.68 23.10 4.39
CA SER A 394 4.00 23.03 5.04
C SER A 394 5.12 23.69 4.22
N VAL A 395 6.27 23.98 4.82
CA VAL A 395 7.45 24.62 4.19
C VAL A 395 8.66 23.74 4.35
N SER A 396 9.46 23.65 3.29
CA SER A 396 10.82 23.10 3.35
C SER A 396 11.84 24.18 3.17
N VAL A 397 12.90 24.10 3.97
CA VAL A 397 13.99 25.08 4.01
C VAL A 397 15.32 24.34 4.00
N HIS A 398 16.14 24.62 3.01
CA HIS A 398 17.54 24.22 3.01
C HIS A 398 18.41 25.29 3.68
N HIS A 399 19.19 24.90 4.69
CA HIS A 399 20.16 25.80 5.31
C HIS A 399 21.47 25.06 5.65
N GLY A 400 22.44 25.19 4.77
CA GLY A 400 23.77 24.59 4.95
C GLY A 400 23.71 23.06 5.00
N ARG A 401 23.77 22.48 6.20
CA ARG A 401 23.73 21.02 6.43
C ARG A 401 22.36 20.51 6.87
N GLN A 402 21.37 21.35 6.95
CA GLN A 402 20.06 21.09 7.48
C GLN A 402 19.00 21.18 6.37
N GLU A 403 18.05 20.24 6.43
CA GLU A 403 16.84 20.21 5.60
C GLU A 403 15.63 20.21 6.52
N TRP A 404 15.10 21.40 6.78
CA TRP A 404 13.93 21.61 7.61
C TRP A 404 12.65 21.38 6.83
N LYS A 405 11.67 20.76 7.49
CA LYS A 405 10.30 20.67 7.02
C LYS A 405 9.35 20.89 8.19
N THR A 406 8.38 21.79 8.02
CA THR A 406 7.35 22.06 9.03
C THR A 406 6.00 22.24 8.38
N GLY A 407 4.92 21.87 9.05
CA GLY A 407 3.59 22.03 8.48
C GLY A 407 2.46 21.81 9.47
N VAL A 408 1.26 22.04 8.95
CA VAL A 408 -0.01 21.79 9.63
C VAL A 408 -0.94 21.03 8.69
N GLU A 409 -1.83 20.25 9.27
CA GLU A 409 -2.91 19.59 8.54
C GLU A 409 -4.20 19.59 9.36
N SER A 410 -5.32 19.54 8.68
CA SER A 410 -6.65 19.39 9.25
C SER A 410 -7.45 18.46 8.38
N ASP A 411 -8.11 17.52 8.99
CA ASP A 411 -9.07 16.62 8.40
C ASP A 411 -10.39 16.77 9.13
N SER A 412 -11.46 16.93 8.37
CA SER A 412 -12.82 17.04 8.88
C SER A 412 -13.69 16.06 8.14
N THR A 413 -14.17 15.04 8.83
CA THR A 413 -14.96 13.96 8.25
C THR A 413 -16.33 13.91 8.90
N PHE A 414 -17.38 13.72 8.11
CA PHE A 414 -18.73 13.46 8.59
C PHE A 414 -19.07 12.00 8.27
N LEU A 415 -19.23 11.21 9.33
CA LEU A 415 -19.54 9.78 9.28
C LEU A 415 -21.04 9.56 9.41
N HIS A 416 -21.55 8.58 8.66
CA HIS A 416 -22.90 8.05 8.78
C HIS A 416 -22.88 6.52 8.69
N GLU A 417 -23.50 5.87 9.65
CA GLU A 417 -23.68 4.43 9.69
C GLU A 417 -25.14 4.06 9.87
N ASN A 418 -25.61 3.08 9.10
CA ASN A 418 -26.98 2.55 9.17
C ASN A 418 -26.95 1.05 8.91
N PHE A 419 -27.46 0.28 9.88
CA PHE A 419 -27.57 -1.17 9.85
C PHE A 419 -29.02 -1.60 10.08
N ASN A 420 -29.43 -2.65 9.39
CA ASN A 420 -30.72 -3.31 9.62
C ASN A 420 -30.58 -4.80 9.32
N ASP A 421 -30.38 -5.57 10.37
CA ASP A 421 -30.05 -6.98 10.28
C ASP A 421 -31.19 -7.82 10.86
N THR A 422 -31.46 -8.97 10.24
CA THR A 422 -32.48 -9.95 10.70
C THR A 422 -31.82 -11.32 10.80
N ILE A 423 -31.86 -11.93 11.99
CA ILE A 423 -31.33 -13.27 12.22
C ILE A 423 -32.27 -14.28 11.58
N THR A 424 -31.72 -15.18 10.78
CA THR A 424 -32.43 -16.28 10.10
C THR A 424 -32.06 -17.64 10.65
N ASP A 425 -30.88 -17.78 11.24
CA ASP A 425 -30.47 -19.03 11.94
C ASP A 425 -30.05 -18.70 13.38
N PHE A 426 -31.00 -18.91 14.31
CA PHE A 426 -30.77 -18.65 15.73
C PHE A 426 -29.86 -19.67 16.42
N THR A 427 -29.51 -20.77 15.74
CA THR A 427 -28.61 -21.79 16.35
C THR A 427 -27.17 -21.33 16.45
N GLN A 428 -26.81 -20.27 15.73
CA GLN A 428 -25.48 -19.70 15.70
C GLN A 428 -25.29 -18.50 16.67
N PHE A 429 -26.31 -18.18 17.46
CA PHE A 429 -26.31 -17.03 18.37
C PHE A 429 -26.80 -17.43 19.76
N ASP A 430 -26.51 -16.64 20.76
CA ASP A 430 -27.00 -16.79 22.10
C ASP A 430 -28.54 -16.77 22.11
N PRO A 431 -29.18 -17.60 22.96
CA PRO A 431 -30.65 -17.68 23.05
C PRO A 431 -31.37 -16.35 23.28
N ASP A 432 -30.68 -15.39 23.91
CA ASP A 432 -31.21 -14.07 24.23
C ASP A 432 -30.96 -13.03 23.13
N THR A 433 -30.23 -13.37 22.04
CA THR A 433 -29.95 -12.47 20.93
C THR A 433 -31.24 -12.02 20.25
N PRO A 434 -31.50 -10.72 20.06
CA PRO A 434 -32.71 -10.24 19.39
C PRO A 434 -32.78 -10.73 17.94
N GLY A 435 -33.93 -11.12 17.46
CA GLY A 435 -34.12 -11.58 16.08
C GLY A 435 -33.94 -10.48 15.01
N THR A 436 -33.92 -9.23 15.43
CA THR A 436 -33.61 -8.07 14.55
C THR A 436 -32.74 -7.08 15.27
N PHE A 437 -31.81 -6.51 14.56
CA PHE A 437 -30.94 -5.43 15.04
C PHE A 437 -31.00 -4.23 14.11
N THR A 438 -31.18 -3.03 14.67
CA THR A 438 -31.17 -1.80 13.90
C THR A 438 -30.29 -0.77 14.60
N PHE A 439 -29.45 -0.10 13.82
CA PHE A 439 -28.59 0.98 14.30
C PHE A 439 -28.50 2.08 13.25
N ALA A 440 -28.60 3.35 13.66
CA ALA A 440 -28.31 4.48 12.81
C ALA A 440 -27.67 5.58 13.64
N ALA A 441 -26.51 6.06 13.18
CA ALA A 441 -25.81 7.18 13.81
C ALA A 441 -25.08 8.04 12.77
N SER A 442 -24.89 9.31 13.14
CA SER A 442 -24.05 10.23 12.35
C SER A 442 -23.22 11.08 13.31
N LYS A 443 -21.94 11.29 12.95
CA LYS A 443 -21.04 12.06 13.80
C LYS A 443 -19.95 12.77 13.01
N PRO A 444 -19.65 14.05 13.33
CA PRO A 444 -18.46 14.70 12.78
C PRO A 444 -17.21 14.22 13.49
N ASP A 445 -16.16 14.03 12.72
CA ASP A 445 -14.78 13.84 13.15
C ASP A 445 -13.95 15.07 12.84
N LEU A 446 -12.99 15.39 13.71
CA LEU A 446 -12.02 16.44 13.49
C LEU A 446 -10.66 15.97 13.94
N GLU A 447 -9.76 15.84 12.99
CA GLU A 447 -8.36 15.56 13.23
C GLU A 447 -7.48 16.72 12.80
N GLN A 448 -6.59 17.14 13.67
CA GLN A 448 -5.65 18.23 13.40
C GLN A 448 -4.23 17.81 13.78
N ALA A 449 -3.26 18.30 13.02
CA ALA A 449 -1.87 18.03 13.38
C ALA A 449 -0.96 19.21 13.00
N ALA A 450 0.16 19.28 13.72
CA ALA A 450 1.29 20.13 13.41
C ALA A 450 2.58 19.34 13.54
N PHE A 451 3.53 19.58 12.64
CA PHE A 451 4.79 18.85 12.66
C PHE A 451 5.98 19.74 12.31
N VAL A 452 7.14 19.32 12.80
CA VAL A 452 8.46 19.86 12.43
C VAL A 452 9.45 18.73 12.36
N GLN A 453 10.31 18.74 11.36
CA GLN A 453 11.43 17.80 11.24
C GLN A 453 12.66 18.47 10.65
N ASP A 454 13.84 17.96 11.01
CA ASP A 454 15.11 18.35 10.44
C ASP A 454 15.95 17.12 10.10
N GLN A 455 16.57 17.15 8.93
CA GLN A 455 17.60 16.19 8.54
C GLN A 455 18.95 16.89 8.51
N ILE A 456 19.85 16.48 9.40
CA ILE A 456 21.17 17.10 9.58
C ILE A 456 22.25 16.16 9.06
N ARG A 457 23.16 16.69 8.23
CA ARG A 457 24.28 15.95 7.64
C ARG A 457 25.62 16.40 8.23
N LEU A 458 26.32 15.47 8.86
CA LEU A 458 27.59 15.71 9.56
C LEU A 458 28.67 14.75 9.03
N GLY A 459 29.20 15.06 7.84
CA GLY A 459 30.09 14.14 7.13
C GLY A 459 29.37 12.85 6.74
N ASN A 460 29.82 11.72 7.27
CA ASN A 460 29.19 10.43 7.03
C ASN A 460 28.01 10.11 7.97
N TRP A 461 27.68 11.01 8.89
CA TRP A 461 26.53 10.88 9.76
C TRP A 461 25.33 11.64 9.21
N THR A 462 24.15 11.02 9.27
CA THR A 462 22.88 11.67 9.01
C THR A 462 21.98 11.48 10.23
N VAL A 463 21.43 12.56 10.73
CA VAL A 463 20.48 12.57 11.84
C VAL A 463 19.15 13.13 11.33
N SER A 464 18.06 12.40 11.53
CA SER A 464 16.72 12.90 11.30
C SER A 464 15.99 12.99 12.63
N ALA A 465 15.48 14.17 12.96
CA ALA A 465 14.71 14.42 14.19
C ALA A 465 13.39 15.09 13.82
N GLY A 466 12.30 14.59 14.37
CA GLY A 466 10.96 15.08 14.11
C GLY A 466 10.09 15.12 15.36
N LEU A 467 9.14 16.03 15.37
CA LEU A 467 8.11 16.13 16.38
C LEU A 467 6.77 16.38 15.69
N ARG A 468 5.76 15.60 16.06
CA ARG A 468 4.40 15.78 15.59
C ARG A 468 3.47 15.90 16.78
N TRP A 469 2.54 16.85 16.73
CA TRP A 469 1.38 16.96 17.60
C TRP A 469 0.15 16.57 16.79
N ASP A 470 -0.71 15.70 17.37
CA ASP A 470 -1.99 15.27 16.82
C ASP A 470 -3.11 15.59 17.79
N HIS A 471 -4.25 16.01 17.27
CA HIS A 471 -5.52 16.18 17.95
C HIS A 471 -6.57 15.32 17.25
N TYR A 472 -7.32 14.53 18.02
CA TYR A 472 -8.40 13.65 17.54
C TYR A 472 -9.68 13.93 18.32
N GLN A 473 -10.78 14.13 17.63
CA GLN A 473 -12.09 14.43 18.22
C GLN A 473 -13.22 13.74 17.42
N LEU A 474 -13.46 12.47 17.70
CA LEU A 474 -14.64 11.71 17.21
C LEU A 474 -15.32 11.05 18.42
N LEU A 475 -14.81 9.90 18.85
CA LEU A 475 -15.35 9.16 20.00
C LEU A 475 -14.88 9.75 21.34
N VAL A 476 -13.65 10.16 21.37
CA VAL A 476 -12.97 10.81 22.48
C VAL A 476 -12.26 12.07 22.01
N ASN A 477 -11.95 12.97 22.94
CA ASN A 477 -11.10 14.12 22.65
C ASN A 477 -9.71 13.83 23.21
N GLN A 478 -8.72 13.66 22.33
CA GLN A 478 -7.37 13.25 22.72
C GLN A 478 -6.30 14.03 21.95
N ASN A 479 -5.22 14.34 22.66
CA ASN A 479 -4.03 14.95 22.08
C ASN A 479 -2.83 14.03 22.27
N ALA A 480 -1.93 14.00 21.30
CA ALA A 480 -0.70 13.23 21.38
C ALA A 480 0.49 14.03 20.85
N VAL A 481 1.66 13.74 21.41
CA VAL A 481 2.94 14.26 20.92
C VAL A 481 3.83 13.08 20.58
N SER A 482 4.30 13.04 19.35
CA SER A 482 5.01 11.91 18.75
C SER A 482 6.43 12.33 18.32
N PRO A 483 7.44 12.21 19.20
CA PRO A 483 8.83 12.39 18.82
C PRO A 483 9.33 11.23 17.95
N ARG A 484 10.19 11.55 16.98
CA ARG A 484 10.84 10.60 16.07
C ARG A 484 12.30 10.96 15.94
N LEU A 485 13.16 9.97 16.00
CA LEU A 485 14.62 10.17 15.92
C LEU A 485 15.24 9.01 15.16
N SER A 486 16.04 9.32 14.17
CA SER A 486 16.88 8.32 13.52
C SER A 486 18.29 8.86 13.27
N VAL A 487 19.25 7.96 13.36
CA VAL A 487 20.67 8.25 13.14
C VAL A 487 21.23 7.19 12.22
N ALA A 488 21.91 7.62 11.16
CA ALA A 488 22.60 6.73 10.25
C ALA A 488 24.05 7.10 10.11
N HIS A 489 24.89 6.11 9.82
CA HIS A 489 26.30 6.29 9.50
C HIS A 489 26.65 5.56 8.21
N TYR A 490 27.20 6.27 7.27
CA TYR A 490 27.74 5.72 6.04
C TYR A 490 29.20 5.30 6.21
N PHE A 491 29.50 4.05 5.85
CA PHE A 491 30.85 3.48 5.84
C PHE A 491 31.36 3.36 4.38
N PRO A 492 32.01 4.40 3.82
CA PRO A 492 32.38 4.41 2.39
C PRO A 492 33.23 3.24 1.95
N LYS A 493 34.18 2.80 2.81
CA LYS A 493 35.05 1.67 2.50
C LYS A 493 34.33 0.32 2.44
N LEU A 494 33.16 0.23 3.05
CA LEU A 494 32.36 -1.00 3.10
C LEU A 494 31.17 -0.94 2.13
N GLY A 495 30.88 0.21 1.50
CA GLY A 495 29.64 0.43 0.75
C GLY A 495 28.42 0.11 1.62
N MET A 496 28.33 0.66 2.83
CA MET A 496 27.31 0.28 3.80
C MET A 496 26.79 1.49 4.57
N VAL A 497 25.48 1.54 4.78
CA VAL A 497 24.81 2.45 5.72
C VAL A 497 24.25 1.63 6.86
N ALA A 498 24.52 2.00 8.11
CA ALA A 498 23.86 1.44 9.28
C ALA A 498 23.01 2.51 9.95
N HIS A 499 21.86 2.16 10.49
CA HIS A 499 20.95 3.10 11.16
C HIS A 499 20.32 2.51 12.40
N ILE A 500 19.88 3.42 13.28
CA ILE A 500 19.04 3.15 14.44
C ILE A 500 17.93 4.19 14.45
N SER A 501 16.71 3.76 14.76
CA SER A 501 15.56 4.66 14.87
C SER A 501 14.66 4.38 16.06
N TYR A 502 13.97 5.42 16.48
CA TYR A 502 12.90 5.43 17.45
C TYR A 502 11.76 6.29 16.94
N ASP A 503 10.56 5.71 16.86
CA ASP A 503 9.33 6.41 16.51
C ASP A 503 8.30 6.21 17.62
N ARG A 504 7.83 7.30 18.23
CA ARG A 504 6.57 7.28 18.98
C ARG A 504 5.44 7.52 18.00
N ILE A 505 4.42 6.67 18.05
CA ILE A 505 3.27 6.74 17.17
C ILE A 505 1.99 7.03 17.94
N PHE A 506 1.07 7.69 17.27
CA PHE A 506 -0.33 7.86 17.64
C PHE A 506 -1.18 7.47 16.42
N GLN A 507 -2.16 6.59 16.61
CA GLN A 507 -3.04 6.12 15.56
C GLN A 507 -4.48 6.29 15.98
N THR A 508 -5.27 6.93 15.13
CA THR A 508 -6.73 7.04 15.29
C THR A 508 -7.40 5.71 14.92
N PRO A 509 -8.53 5.36 15.53
CA PRO A 509 -9.30 4.20 15.12
C PRO A 509 -9.70 4.27 13.64
N SER A 510 -9.96 3.12 13.04
CA SER A 510 -10.49 3.04 11.70
C SER A 510 -11.90 3.68 11.61
N PHE A 511 -12.25 4.24 10.45
CA PHE A 511 -13.60 4.81 10.23
C PHE A 511 -14.66 3.74 9.97
N GLU A 512 -14.25 2.59 9.48
CA GLU A 512 -15.15 1.51 9.12
C GLU A 512 -15.93 1.06 10.35
N ASN A 513 -17.23 1.34 10.36
CA ASN A 513 -18.20 0.92 11.40
C ASN A 513 -17.84 1.30 12.85
N ILE A 514 -17.11 2.43 13.02
CA ILE A 514 -16.60 2.88 14.32
C ILE A 514 -17.72 3.36 15.26
N LEU A 515 -18.83 3.89 14.72
CA LEU A 515 -19.93 4.39 15.54
C LEU A 515 -20.69 3.26 16.21
N ILE A 516 -20.94 2.16 15.45
CA ILE A 516 -21.58 0.97 16.02
C ILE A 516 -20.66 0.31 17.06
N SER A 517 -19.38 0.12 16.76
CA SER A 517 -18.42 -0.53 17.66
C SER A 517 -18.27 0.19 19.01
N SER A 518 -18.64 1.46 19.05
CA SER A 518 -18.53 2.33 20.24
C SER A 518 -19.88 2.70 20.85
N SER A 519 -20.95 2.09 20.36
CA SER A 519 -22.34 2.37 20.81
C SER A 519 -22.80 1.39 21.89
N SER A 520 -23.56 1.89 22.86
CA SER A 520 -24.27 1.04 23.82
C SER A 520 -25.37 0.20 23.15
N ALA A 521 -25.74 0.46 21.91
CA ALA A 521 -26.71 -0.36 21.18
C ALA A 521 -26.21 -1.81 21.00
N VAL A 522 -24.90 -2.03 20.84
CA VAL A 522 -24.32 -3.39 20.77
C VAL A 522 -24.47 -4.17 22.06
N THR A 523 -24.68 -3.54 23.22
CA THR A 523 -24.96 -4.23 24.50
C THR A 523 -26.27 -4.99 24.48
N SER A 524 -27.19 -4.68 23.56
CA SER A 524 -28.42 -5.43 23.37
C SER A 524 -28.23 -6.79 22.69
N LEU A 525 -27.10 -6.95 22.05
CA LEU A 525 -26.76 -8.14 21.27
C LEU A 525 -25.88 -9.11 22.09
N ASP A 526 -24.98 -8.56 22.92
CA ASP A 526 -24.20 -9.34 23.89
C ASP A 526 -24.07 -8.58 25.21
N PRO A 527 -24.51 -9.17 26.35
CA PRO A 527 -24.38 -8.56 27.67
C PRO A 527 -22.96 -8.49 28.20
N ILE A 528 -21.98 -9.13 27.54
CA ILE A 528 -20.56 -9.19 27.96
C ILE A 528 -19.75 -8.02 27.43
N VAL A 529 -20.33 -7.00 26.83
CA VAL A 529 -19.62 -5.80 26.38
C VAL A 529 -18.76 -5.22 27.51
N LEU A 530 -17.45 -5.32 27.31
CA LEU A 530 -16.49 -5.08 28.38
C LEU A 530 -16.14 -3.62 28.55
N ARG A 531 -15.90 -2.86 27.50
CA ARG A 531 -15.49 -1.45 27.57
C ARG A 531 -15.76 -0.69 26.28
N LEU A 532 -16.32 0.50 26.39
CA LEU A 532 -16.53 1.46 25.31
C LEU A 532 -15.91 2.81 25.71
N PRO A 533 -15.52 3.68 24.77
CA PRO A 533 -15.40 3.47 23.32
C PRO A 533 -14.05 2.83 22.92
N VAL A 534 -13.88 2.51 21.63
CA VAL A 534 -12.57 2.18 21.06
C VAL A 534 -11.66 3.41 21.15
N LEU A 535 -10.45 3.23 21.66
CA LEU A 535 -9.50 4.31 21.92
C LEU A 535 -8.38 4.34 20.88
N PRO A 536 -7.82 5.53 20.56
CA PRO A 536 -6.63 5.64 19.74
C PRO A 536 -5.45 4.81 20.26
N SER A 537 -4.71 4.20 19.35
CA SER A 537 -3.52 3.41 19.65
C SER A 537 -2.30 4.30 19.90
N HIS A 538 -1.45 3.89 20.83
CA HIS A 538 -0.18 4.54 21.12
C HIS A 538 0.93 3.51 21.11
N GLY A 539 2.01 3.78 20.36
CA GLY A 539 3.12 2.84 20.27
C GLY A 539 4.49 3.47 20.36
N ASN A 540 5.47 2.64 20.72
CA ASN A 540 6.88 2.94 20.60
C ASN A 540 7.53 1.90 19.70
N TYR A 541 8.13 2.35 18.62
CA TYR A 541 8.79 1.52 17.61
C TYR A 541 10.29 1.75 17.64
N TYR A 542 11.04 0.68 17.63
CA TYR A 542 12.50 0.68 17.60
C TYR A 542 12.97 -0.15 16.40
N GLU A 543 13.98 0.34 15.71
CA GLU A 543 14.59 -0.38 14.61
C GLU A 543 16.10 -0.18 14.62
N VAL A 544 16.84 -1.24 14.31
CA VAL A 544 18.25 -1.20 13.96
C VAL A 544 18.40 -1.90 12.62
N GLY A 545 19.01 -1.23 11.65
CA GLY A 545 19.11 -1.78 10.31
C GLY A 545 20.39 -1.39 9.59
N LEU A 546 20.60 -2.02 8.46
CA LEU A 546 21.70 -1.75 7.56
C LEU A 546 21.28 -1.92 6.10
N THR A 547 21.87 -1.11 5.23
CA THR A 547 21.85 -1.30 3.79
C THR A 547 23.28 -1.45 3.30
N LYS A 548 23.57 -2.49 2.52
CA LYS A 548 24.91 -2.77 2.03
C LYS A 548 24.91 -3.07 0.54
N ASP A 549 25.83 -2.44 -0.15
CA ASP A 549 26.20 -2.81 -1.51
C ASP A 549 27.26 -3.93 -1.53
N PHE A 550 27.06 -4.91 -2.39
CA PHE A 550 28.05 -5.93 -2.73
C PHE A 550 28.41 -5.83 -4.21
N PHE A 551 29.61 -5.35 -4.46
CA PHE A 551 30.25 -5.31 -5.78
C PHE A 551 29.51 -4.42 -6.82
N GLY A 552 28.74 -3.42 -6.39
CA GLY A 552 27.96 -2.56 -7.29
C GLY A 552 26.84 -3.28 -8.06
N MET A 553 26.39 -4.45 -7.61
CA MET A 553 25.36 -5.24 -8.31
C MET A 553 24.28 -5.82 -7.40
N LEU A 554 24.57 -6.02 -6.13
CA LEU A 554 23.70 -6.69 -5.18
C LEU A 554 23.51 -5.83 -3.95
N ARG A 555 22.27 -5.49 -3.62
CA ARG A 555 21.91 -4.73 -2.42
C ARG A 555 21.28 -5.65 -1.38
N LEU A 556 21.73 -5.53 -0.14
CA LEU A 556 21.10 -6.11 1.03
C LEU A 556 20.55 -4.99 1.90
N ASP A 557 19.26 -5.03 2.17
CA ASP A 557 18.60 -4.31 3.26
C ASP A 557 18.26 -5.32 4.35
N ALA A 558 18.64 -5.05 5.60
CA ALA A 558 18.34 -5.94 6.74
C ALA A 558 18.07 -5.11 7.99
N ASN A 559 17.08 -5.52 8.79
CA ASN A 559 16.76 -4.86 10.04
C ASN A 559 16.21 -5.82 11.09
N VAL A 560 16.25 -5.38 12.34
CA VAL A 560 15.54 -5.96 13.47
C VAL A 560 14.70 -4.85 14.12
N PHE A 561 13.51 -5.22 14.59
CA PHE A 561 12.56 -4.25 15.14
C PHE A 561 11.84 -4.78 16.38
N ASP A 562 11.38 -3.84 17.22
CA ASP A 562 10.50 -4.07 18.39
C ASP A 562 9.41 -3.00 18.38
N ARG A 563 8.15 -3.42 18.48
CA ARG A 563 6.95 -2.57 18.54
C ARG A 563 6.19 -2.87 19.82
N ARG A 564 5.88 -1.84 20.59
CA ARG A 564 5.10 -1.92 21.84
C ARG A 564 3.93 -0.97 21.74
N VAL A 565 2.74 -1.53 21.65
CA VAL A 565 1.52 -0.77 21.38
C VAL A 565 0.53 -0.94 22.53
N ASN A 566 -0.11 0.15 22.93
CA ASN A 566 -1.28 0.15 23.81
C ASN A 566 -2.51 0.52 22.98
N ASN A 567 -3.68 0.03 23.37
CA ASN A 567 -4.90 0.08 22.59
C ASN A 567 -4.63 -0.43 21.16
N TYR A 568 -4.09 -1.64 21.06
CA TYR A 568 -3.72 -2.24 19.78
C TYR A 568 -4.98 -2.54 18.99
N ALA A 569 -5.10 -1.92 17.81
CA ALA A 569 -6.28 -2.08 16.95
C ALA A 569 -6.35 -3.48 16.35
N ASP A 570 -7.56 -4.01 16.26
CA ASP A 570 -7.97 -5.21 15.57
C ASP A 570 -9.42 -5.01 15.08
N ASP A 571 -10.04 -6.01 14.46
CA ASP A 571 -11.44 -5.95 14.06
C ASP A 571 -12.20 -7.21 14.47
N ASP A 572 -13.53 -7.12 14.44
CA ASP A 572 -14.47 -8.20 14.71
C ASP A 572 -15.60 -8.15 13.69
N GLN A 573 -16.37 -9.22 13.57
CA GLN A 573 -17.50 -9.34 12.64
C GLN A 573 -18.84 -9.16 13.35
N LEU A 574 -19.70 -8.33 12.78
CA LEU A 574 -21.06 -8.11 13.30
C LEU A 574 -21.96 -9.30 12.91
N LEU A 575 -22.48 -10.03 13.93
CA LEU A 575 -23.46 -11.09 13.75
C LEU A 575 -23.06 -12.15 12.69
N ASN A 576 -21.79 -12.50 12.59
CA ASN A 576 -21.26 -13.39 11.56
C ASN A 576 -21.59 -12.96 10.11
N ALA A 577 -21.86 -11.66 9.91
CA ALA A 577 -22.03 -11.04 8.60
C ALA A 577 -20.69 -10.59 8.03
N ALA A 578 -20.66 -10.18 6.76
CA ALA A 578 -19.47 -9.59 6.15
C ALA A 578 -19.24 -8.10 6.54
N VAL A 579 -19.63 -7.73 7.76
CA VAL A 579 -19.48 -6.39 8.33
C VAL A 579 -18.43 -6.44 9.41
N SER A 580 -17.23 -5.93 9.12
CA SER A 580 -16.18 -5.75 10.14
C SER A 580 -16.33 -4.42 10.86
N PHE A 581 -15.98 -4.39 12.14
CA PHE A 581 -15.92 -3.17 12.95
C PHE A 581 -14.67 -3.17 13.85
N PRO A 582 -14.09 -2.00 14.15
CA PRO A 582 -12.85 -1.92 14.90
C PRO A 582 -13.05 -2.25 16.38
N ILE A 583 -12.09 -2.98 16.93
CA ILE A 583 -11.89 -3.25 18.33
C ILE A 583 -10.45 -2.85 18.74
N ALA A 584 -10.11 -2.94 20.00
CA ALA A 584 -8.74 -2.74 20.44
C ALA A 584 -8.39 -3.59 21.66
N PHE A 585 -7.25 -4.28 21.58
CA PHE A 585 -6.64 -4.96 22.72
C PHE A 585 -5.93 -3.99 23.65
N ALA A 586 -5.86 -4.30 24.93
CA ALA A 586 -5.18 -3.45 25.92
C ALA A 586 -3.75 -3.11 25.50
N LYS A 587 -3.02 -4.08 24.94
CA LYS A 587 -1.65 -3.89 24.43
C LYS A 587 -1.23 -5.02 23.51
N ALA A 588 -0.21 -4.76 22.68
CA ALA A 588 0.48 -5.76 21.90
C ALA A 588 2.01 -5.57 21.95
N TYR A 589 2.73 -6.68 21.79
CA TYR A 589 4.18 -6.72 21.61
C TYR A 589 4.49 -7.49 20.34
N ILE A 590 5.15 -6.82 19.40
CA ILE A 590 5.51 -7.39 18.10
C ILE A 590 6.99 -7.13 17.86
N TYR A 591 7.74 -8.16 17.55
CA TYR A 591 9.16 -8.04 17.24
C TYR A 591 9.55 -8.99 16.11
N GLY A 592 10.66 -8.67 15.45
CA GLY A 592 11.09 -9.50 14.33
C GLY A 592 12.39 -9.05 13.69
N ALA A 593 12.68 -9.74 12.59
CA ALA A 593 13.80 -9.45 11.72
C ALA A 593 13.37 -9.55 10.26
N GLU A 594 13.89 -8.66 9.43
CA GLU A 594 13.58 -8.58 8.02
C GLU A 594 14.84 -8.49 7.19
N GLY A 595 14.77 -8.98 5.96
CA GLY A 595 15.85 -8.81 5.00
C GLY A 595 15.36 -8.86 3.57
N LYS A 596 15.93 -8.00 2.71
CA LYS A 596 15.73 -8.03 1.26
C LYS A 596 17.08 -8.04 0.58
N LEU A 597 17.30 -9.06 -0.22
CA LEU A 597 18.44 -9.17 -1.11
C LEU A 597 17.94 -8.86 -2.52
N GLU A 598 18.51 -7.87 -3.19
CA GLU A 598 18.03 -7.38 -4.46
C GLU A 598 19.17 -7.17 -5.46
N VAL A 599 18.94 -7.65 -6.68
CA VAL A 599 19.73 -7.32 -7.87
C VAL A 599 18.83 -6.49 -8.79
N PRO A 600 18.95 -5.15 -8.77
CA PRO A 600 18.07 -4.29 -9.58
C PRO A 600 18.27 -4.52 -11.08
N ASN A 601 19.52 -4.55 -11.52
CA ASN A 601 19.90 -4.85 -12.90
C ASN A 601 21.37 -5.25 -12.96
N TRP A 602 21.64 -6.52 -13.26
CA TRP A 602 22.98 -7.01 -13.47
C TRP A 602 23.08 -7.79 -14.76
N LYS A 603 23.64 -7.18 -15.81
CA LYS A 603 23.66 -7.73 -17.15
C LYS A 603 22.25 -8.01 -17.68
N HIS A 604 21.81 -9.29 -17.59
CA HIS A 604 20.49 -9.76 -18.02
C HIS A 604 19.62 -10.25 -16.85
N PHE A 605 20.13 -10.16 -15.62
CA PHE A 605 19.43 -10.60 -14.44
C PHE A 605 18.91 -9.41 -13.63
N SER A 606 17.67 -9.53 -13.15
CA SER A 606 17.12 -8.74 -12.06
C SER A 606 16.31 -9.64 -11.14
N GLY A 607 16.14 -9.24 -9.89
CA GLY A 607 15.33 -10.01 -8.97
C GLY A 607 15.57 -9.70 -7.52
N TYR A 608 14.79 -10.33 -6.65
CA TYR A 608 14.89 -10.17 -5.21
C TYR A 608 14.53 -11.46 -4.47
N VAL A 609 15.00 -11.51 -3.23
CA VAL A 609 14.54 -12.41 -2.17
C VAL A 609 14.21 -11.54 -0.96
N SER A 610 12.97 -11.55 -0.50
CA SER A 610 12.55 -10.92 0.75
C SER A 610 12.23 -11.98 1.79
N TYR A 611 12.63 -11.73 3.03
CA TYR A 611 12.39 -12.58 4.18
C TYR A 611 11.92 -11.77 5.36
N SER A 612 10.94 -12.30 6.09
CA SER A 612 10.47 -11.73 7.35
C SER A 612 10.28 -12.82 8.39
N TYR A 613 10.76 -12.54 9.60
CA TYR A 613 10.47 -13.28 10.82
C TYR A 613 9.73 -12.37 11.78
N ILE A 614 8.48 -12.72 12.15
CA ILE A 614 7.62 -11.89 12.98
C ILE A 614 7.07 -12.74 14.14
N VAL A 615 7.02 -12.16 15.32
CA VAL A 615 6.40 -12.72 16.52
C VAL A 615 5.52 -11.65 17.12
N GLY A 616 4.21 -11.89 17.14
CA GLY A 616 3.20 -11.00 17.71
C GLY A 616 2.46 -11.62 18.89
N SER A 617 2.11 -10.80 19.86
CA SER A 617 1.28 -11.19 21.01
C SER A 617 0.39 -10.02 21.42
N ALA A 618 -0.90 -10.29 21.56
CA ALA A 618 -1.89 -9.36 22.08
C ALA A 618 -2.32 -9.73 23.51
N TYR A 619 -2.92 -8.80 24.21
CA TYR A 619 -3.27 -8.92 25.62
C TYR A 619 -4.63 -8.33 25.93
N LEU A 620 -5.42 -9.06 26.70
CA LEU A 620 -6.70 -8.62 27.23
C LEU A 620 -6.56 -7.45 28.24
N PRO A 621 -7.62 -6.70 28.49
CA PRO A 621 -8.97 -6.81 27.93
C PRO A 621 -9.07 -6.19 26.53
N VAL A 622 -10.15 -6.53 25.82
CA VAL A 622 -10.57 -5.88 24.57
C VAL A 622 -11.47 -4.69 24.87
N THR A 623 -11.43 -3.66 24.05
CA THR A 623 -12.35 -2.51 24.05
C THR A 623 -13.02 -2.40 22.69
N GLY A 624 -14.27 -2.00 22.67
CA GLY A 624 -15.16 -1.97 21.51
C GLY A 624 -16.42 -2.78 21.79
N GLY A 625 -17.43 -2.64 20.94
CA GLY A 625 -18.60 -3.49 20.98
C GLY A 625 -18.18 -4.88 20.51
N LEU A 626 -18.46 -5.90 21.28
CA LEU A 626 -18.06 -7.24 20.97
C LEU A 626 -19.29 -8.12 20.75
N PHE A 627 -19.31 -8.74 19.59
CA PHE A 627 -19.98 -10.01 19.38
C PHE A 627 -18.95 -11.12 19.42
N LEU A 628 -18.29 -11.26 20.51
CA LEU A 628 -17.59 -12.48 20.79
C LEU A 628 -18.70 -13.50 21.08
N GLY A 629 -19.10 -14.28 20.07
CA GLY A 629 -19.89 -15.48 20.32
C GLY A 629 -19.23 -16.34 21.37
N ASP A 630 -19.91 -17.33 21.90
CA ASP A 630 -19.40 -18.25 22.94
C ASP A 630 -17.98 -18.73 22.62
N ASP A 631 -17.66 -18.93 21.35
CA ASP A 631 -16.38 -19.41 20.84
C ASP A 631 -15.23 -18.45 21.16
N ALA A 632 -15.40 -17.15 20.96
CA ALA A 632 -14.39 -16.16 21.25
C ALA A 632 -14.32 -15.86 22.74
N THR A 633 -15.45 -15.90 23.44
CA THR A 633 -15.52 -15.74 24.90
C THR A 633 -14.80 -16.90 25.60
N ASP A 634 -14.98 -18.13 25.16
CA ASP A 634 -14.32 -19.31 25.69
C ASP A 634 -12.80 -19.28 25.35
N ALA A 635 -12.42 -18.95 24.11
CA ALA A 635 -11.03 -18.82 23.72
C ALA A 635 -10.30 -17.70 24.49
N LEU A 636 -10.99 -16.61 24.81
CA LEU A 636 -10.45 -15.51 25.61
C LEU A 636 -10.50 -15.80 27.12
N GLY A 637 -11.51 -16.55 27.62
CA GLY A 637 -11.73 -16.82 29.04
C GLY A 637 -10.76 -17.83 29.65
N GLU A 638 -10.33 -18.83 28.90
CA GLU A 638 -9.39 -19.86 29.33
C GLU A 638 -7.91 -19.40 29.37
N ARG A 639 -7.56 -18.33 28.65
CA ARG A 639 -6.20 -17.83 28.53
C ARG A 639 -5.96 -16.61 29.44
N VAL A 640 -5.23 -16.81 30.49
CA VAL A 640 -4.82 -15.73 31.38
C VAL A 640 -3.96 -14.70 30.63
N GLY A 641 -4.62 -13.76 29.95
CA GLY A 641 -4.10 -12.47 29.56
C GLY A 641 -3.23 -12.40 28.31
N ARG A 642 -2.82 -13.48 27.64
CA ARG A 642 -1.97 -13.43 26.44
C ARG A 642 -2.41 -14.44 25.38
N PHE A 643 -2.45 -14.00 24.11
CA PHE A 643 -2.61 -14.89 22.95
C PHE A 643 -1.70 -14.43 21.80
N TRP A 644 -1.56 -15.27 20.78
CA TRP A 644 -0.84 -14.90 19.58
C TRP A 644 -1.67 -13.86 18.82
N ASP A 645 -0.99 -12.83 18.35
CA ASP A 645 -1.55 -11.90 17.39
C ASP A 645 -2.06 -12.69 16.16
N SER A 646 -3.23 -12.35 15.62
CA SER A 646 -3.81 -12.99 14.43
C SER A 646 -2.83 -13.02 13.25
N GLN A 647 -1.95 -12.03 13.18
CA GLN A 647 -0.94 -11.85 12.15
C GLN A 647 0.43 -12.50 12.47
N ASP A 648 0.52 -13.36 13.48
CA ASP A 648 1.79 -14.00 13.92
C ASP A 648 2.25 -15.09 12.93
N GLN A 649 2.53 -14.74 11.68
CA GLN A 649 3.20 -15.62 10.73
C GLN A 649 4.71 -15.61 10.92
N ARG A 650 5.25 -16.66 11.50
CA ARG A 650 6.67 -16.75 11.90
C ARG A 650 7.67 -16.55 10.78
N ASN A 651 7.41 -17.07 9.61
CA ASN A 651 8.34 -16.98 8.49
C ASN A 651 7.57 -16.71 7.21
N THR A 652 8.02 -15.68 6.50
CA THR A 652 7.51 -15.32 5.18
C THR A 652 8.69 -15.14 4.23
N VAL A 653 8.63 -15.79 3.05
CA VAL A 653 9.63 -15.63 1.99
C VAL A 653 8.93 -15.29 0.70
N ARG A 654 9.40 -14.28 0.00
CA ARG A 654 8.98 -13.96 -1.37
C ARG A 654 10.20 -13.76 -2.23
N THR A 655 10.17 -14.35 -3.42
CA THR A 655 11.31 -14.27 -4.34
C THR A 655 10.82 -14.14 -5.76
N ARG A 656 11.56 -13.41 -6.55
CA ARG A 656 11.39 -13.32 -8.00
C ARG A 656 12.74 -13.15 -8.65
N VAL A 657 12.99 -13.90 -9.72
CA VAL A 657 14.15 -13.75 -10.59
C VAL A 657 13.65 -13.58 -12.01
N ARG A 658 14.14 -12.58 -12.71
CA ARG A 658 13.87 -12.28 -14.10
C ARG A 658 15.16 -12.38 -14.89
N TYR A 659 15.08 -12.96 -16.09
CA TYR A 659 16.18 -13.06 -17.04
C TYR A 659 15.78 -12.56 -18.42
N GLU A 660 16.58 -11.69 -18.99
CA GLU A 660 16.40 -11.16 -20.35
C GLU A 660 17.14 -12.05 -21.34
N PHE A 661 16.41 -12.91 -22.05
CA PHE A 661 16.98 -13.79 -23.09
C PHE A 661 17.51 -13.00 -24.29
N THR A 662 16.80 -11.92 -24.60
CA THR A 662 17.15 -10.95 -25.64
C THR A 662 16.69 -9.57 -25.19
N LYS A 663 17.06 -8.51 -25.94
CA LYS A 663 16.58 -7.14 -25.72
C LYS A 663 15.03 -7.00 -25.80
N ARG A 664 14.32 -8.05 -26.21
CA ARG A 664 12.86 -8.04 -26.41
C ARG A 664 12.13 -9.14 -25.67
N ILE A 665 12.80 -10.18 -25.22
CA ILE A 665 12.16 -11.35 -24.61
C ILE A 665 12.77 -11.59 -23.25
N TRP A 666 11.93 -11.68 -22.25
CA TRP A 666 12.32 -11.99 -20.88
C TRP A 666 11.41 -13.04 -20.26
N GLY A 667 11.90 -13.73 -19.27
CA GLY A 667 11.13 -14.65 -18.44
C GLY A 667 11.42 -14.43 -16.98
N GLY A 668 10.45 -14.73 -16.12
CA GLY A 668 10.58 -14.62 -14.68
C GLY A 668 10.00 -15.84 -13.98
N ILE A 669 10.55 -16.16 -12.83
CA ILE A 669 10.03 -17.17 -11.88
C ILE A 669 10.06 -16.58 -10.49
N GLY A 670 9.03 -16.87 -9.71
CA GLY A 670 8.91 -16.44 -8.31
C GLY A 670 8.31 -17.51 -7.44
N ALA A 671 8.48 -17.34 -6.14
CA ALA A 671 7.84 -18.18 -5.14
C ALA A 671 7.45 -17.36 -3.92
N GLU A 672 6.32 -17.74 -3.33
CA GLU A 672 5.80 -17.15 -2.11
C GLU A 672 5.58 -18.28 -1.09
N TYR A 673 6.16 -18.12 0.09
CA TYR A 673 6.07 -19.06 1.19
C TYR A 673 5.62 -18.36 2.46
N GLY A 674 4.65 -18.94 3.17
CA GLY A 674 4.20 -18.54 4.50
C GLY A 674 4.19 -19.73 5.45
N SER A 675 4.67 -19.56 6.69
CA SER A 675 4.69 -20.66 7.68
C SER A 675 3.32 -20.96 8.28
N GLY A 676 2.29 -20.18 7.98
CA GLY A 676 0.92 -20.29 8.43
C GLY A 676 0.60 -19.40 9.63
N LEU A 677 -0.60 -18.81 9.59
CA LEU A 677 -1.19 -17.99 10.66
C LEU A 677 -1.69 -18.87 11.82
N PRO A 678 -1.78 -18.34 13.04
CA PRO A 678 -2.52 -18.98 14.12
C PRO A 678 -4.01 -18.98 13.81
N PHE A 679 -4.76 -19.87 14.44
CA PHE A 679 -6.22 -19.88 14.41
C PHE A 679 -6.77 -20.16 15.82
N GLU A 680 -7.99 -19.73 16.06
CA GLU A 680 -8.75 -19.97 17.29
C GLU A 680 -10.10 -20.59 16.90
N PHE A 681 -10.17 -21.91 16.79
CA PHE A 681 -11.38 -22.66 16.47
C PHE A 681 -11.85 -23.40 17.71
N SER A 682 -13.05 -23.10 18.19
CA SER A 682 -13.63 -23.71 19.39
C SER A 682 -14.06 -25.16 19.18
N GLY A 683 -14.29 -25.55 17.92
CA GLY A 683 -14.65 -26.90 17.56
C GLY A 683 -13.47 -27.86 17.50
N ASN A 684 -13.76 -29.14 17.39
CA ASN A 684 -12.77 -30.19 17.13
C ASN A 684 -12.61 -30.43 15.61
N GLU A 685 -11.60 -31.22 15.23
CA GLU A 685 -11.33 -31.57 13.83
C GLU A 685 -12.52 -32.20 13.11
N ALA A 686 -13.38 -32.95 13.81
CA ALA A 686 -14.57 -33.56 13.22
C ALA A 686 -15.64 -32.51 12.84
N LEU A 687 -15.79 -31.45 13.65
CA LEU A 687 -16.67 -30.32 13.34
C LEU A 687 -16.14 -29.54 12.17
N ALA A 688 -14.82 -29.20 12.16
CA ALA A 688 -14.18 -28.53 11.03
C ALA A 688 -14.28 -29.34 9.73
N LEU A 689 -14.19 -30.69 9.82
CA LEU A 689 -14.36 -31.56 8.68
C LEU A 689 -15.82 -31.52 8.14
N ALA A 690 -16.80 -31.48 9.02
CA ALA A 690 -18.21 -31.38 8.63
C ALA A 690 -18.51 -30.00 7.98
N GLN A 691 -17.92 -28.93 8.47
CA GLN A 691 -18.20 -27.58 8.03
C GLN A 691 -17.42 -27.19 6.78
N TYR A 692 -16.12 -27.53 6.69
CA TYR A 692 -15.22 -27.03 5.65
C TYR A 692 -14.68 -28.12 4.71
N GLY A 693 -14.91 -29.39 5.01
CA GLY A 693 -14.48 -30.54 4.20
C GLY A 693 -13.00 -30.93 4.37
N GLN A 694 -12.68 -32.14 3.88
CA GLN A 694 -11.38 -32.76 4.06
C GLN A 694 -10.22 -31.94 3.45
N ALA A 695 -10.44 -31.31 2.30
CA ALA A 695 -9.40 -30.55 1.60
C ALA A 695 -8.89 -29.35 2.43
N VAL A 696 -9.77 -28.69 3.18
CA VAL A 696 -9.42 -27.60 4.11
C VAL A 696 -8.75 -28.17 5.35
N VAL A 697 -9.34 -29.19 5.99
CA VAL A 697 -8.81 -29.78 7.21
C VAL A 697 -7.40 -30.34 7.00
N ASP A 698 -7.08 -30.93 5.85
CA ASP A 698 -5.74 -31.38 5.49
C ASP A 698 -4.71 -30.23 5.45
N ARG A 699 -5.15 -28.97 5.42
CA ARG A 699 -4.30 -27.79 5.41
C ARG A 699 -4.20 -27.08 6.76
N VAL A 700 -4.82 -27.62 7.80
CA VAL A 700 -4.81 -27.11 9.17
C VAL A 700 -3.98 -28.03 10.06
N ASN A 701 -3.36 -27.51 11.09
CA ASN A 701 -2.64 -28.25 12.10
C ASN A 701 -3.22 -27.94 13.48
N PHE A 702 -4.21 -28.72 13.88
CA PHE A 702 -4.90 -28.55 15.16
C PHE A 702 -3.97 -28.68 16.37
N ASP A 703 -2.98 -29.56 16.34
CA ASP A 703 -2.01 -29.73 17.43
C ASP A 703 -1.19 -28.47 17.71
N LYS A 704 -0.93 -27.67 16.66
CA LYS A 704 -0.13 -26.44 16.75
C LYS A 704 -0.98 -25.17 16.79
N GLY A 705 -2.29 -25.27 16.60
CA GLY A 705 -3.17 -24.12 16.47
C GLY A 705 -2.78 -23.20 15.30
N ARG A 706 -2.37 -23.79 14.15
CA ARG A 706 -1.91 -23.01 12.99
C ARG A 706 -2.32 -23.65 11.66
N VAL A 707 -2.53 -22.80 10.69
CA VAL A 707 -2.61 -23.23 9.28
C VAL A 707 -1.27 -23.86 8.87
N ARG A 708 -1.32 -24.89 8.03
CA ARG A 708 -0.09 -25.49 7.48
C ARG A 708 0.57 -24.55 6.47
N PRO A 709 1.92 -24.62 6.34
CA PRO A 709 2.65 -23.70 5.46
C PRO A 709 2.06 -23.63 4.06
N SER A 710 1.97 -22.42 3.52
CA SER A 710 1.57 -22.12 2.15
C SER A 710 2.80 -22.07 1.23
N LEU A 711 2.59 -22.38 -0.05
CA LEU A 711 3.60 -22.23 -1.10
C LEU A 711 2.89 -21.97 -2.44
N SER A 712 3.25 -20.89 -3.09
CA SER A 712 2.85 -20.59 -4.46
C SER A 712 4.09 -20.41 -5.34
N ILE A 713 4.11 -21.03 -6.51
CA ILE A 713 5.14 -20.85 -7.52
C ILE A 713 4.52 -20.10 -8.70
N ASN A 714 5.14 -18.99 -9.08
CA ASN A 714 4.65 -18.10 -10.12
C ASN A 714 5.69 -18.00 -11.25
N ALA A 715 5.24 -17.82 -12.50
CA ALA A 715 6.12 -17.60 -13.62
C ALA A 715 5.52 -16.57 -14.59
N SER A 716 6.39 -15.87 -15.29
CA SER A 716 6.03 -14.87 -16.30
C SER A 716 6.89 -15.04 -17.54
N LEU A 717 6.32 -14.79 -18.71
CA LEU A 717 7.02 -14.68 -19.98
C LEU A 717 6.54 -13.43 -20.71
N GLY A 718 7.45 -12.50 -21.02
CA GLY A 718 7.13 -11.26 -21.70
C GLY A 718 7.93 -11.08 -22.96
N ALA A 719 7.32 -10.41 -23.95
CA ALA A 719 7.96 -10.06 -25.22
C ALA A 719 7.53 -8.69 -25.71
N ASP A 720 8.50 -7.83 -26.07
CA ASP A 720 8.25 -6.60 -26.83
C ASP A 720 8.06 -6.98 -28.32
N LEU A 721 6.80 -7.04 -28.75
CA LEU A 721 6.42 -7.38 -30.12
C LEU A 721 6.86 -6.28 -31.10
N TRP A 722 6.72 -5.03 -30.64
CA TRP A 722 7.12 -3.85 -31.38
C TRP A 722 7.76 -2.85 -30.42
N LYS A 723 8.92 -2.34 -30.80
CA LYS A 723 9.64 -1.35 -29.95
C LYS A 723 10.33 -0.31 -30.80
N THR A 724 9.81 0.91 -30.78
CA THR A 724 10.37 2.12 -31.39
C THR A 724 10.40 3.24 -30.36
N GLU A 725 10.95 4.39 -30.71
CA GLU A 725 10.92 5.58 -29.84
C GLU A 725 9.49 6.10 -29.55
N LYS A 726 8.53 5.80 -30.44
CA LYS A 726 7.15 6.32 -30.37
C LYS A 726 6.09 5.27 -30.06
N LEU A 727 6.42 4.00 -30.17
CA LEU A 727 5.45 2.92 -29.97
C LEU A 727 6.15 1.71 -29.38
N ASN A 728 5.65 1.26 -28.23
CA ASN A 728 6.04 -0.01 -27.65
C ASN A 728 4.80 -0.89 -27.47
N VAL A 729 4.82 -2.10 -28.01
CA VAL A 729 3.77 -3.10 -27.86
C VAL A 729 4.37 -4.32 -27.19
N ARG A 730 3.92 -4.61 -25.97
CA ARG A 730 4.40 -5.73 -25.15
C ARG A 730 3.27 -6.72 -24.91
N ILE A 731 3.57 -8.00 -24.98
CA ILE A 731 2.71 -9.08 -24.51
C ILE A 731 3.38 -9.78 -23.32
N GLN A 732 2.60 -10.13 -22.31
CA GLN A 732 3.05 -10.87 -21.15
C GLN A 732 2.06 -11.97 -20.81
N ALA A 733 2.55 -13.18 -20.57
CA ALA A 733 1.78 -14.31 -20.08
C ALA A 733 2.26 -14.66 -18.68
N ASP A 734 1.33 -14.76 -17.73
CA ASP A 734 1.60 -15.08 -16.33
C ASP A 734 0.90 -16.37 -15.93
N GLY A 735 1.55 -17.14 -15.05
CA GLY A 735 0.95 -18.25 -14.34
C GLY A 735 1.20 -18.10 -12.85
N THR A 736 0.16 -18.15 -12.05
CA THR A 736 0.23 -18.09 -10.59
C THR A 736 -0.17 -19.42 -9.98
N ASN A 737 0.37 -19.71 -8.79
CA ASN A 737 0.18 -20.99 -8.09
C ASN A 737 0.32 -22.21 -9.03
N LEU A 738 1.38 -22.23 -9.85
CA LEU A 738 1.62 -23.29 -10.86
C LEU A 738 1.73 -24.68 -10.26
N ASN A 739 2.15 -24.79 -9.00
CA ASN A 739 2.15 -26.03 -8.22
C ASN A 739 0.72 -26.48 -7.81
N ASN A 740 -0.30 -25.68 -8.08
CA ASN A 740 -1.72 -25.95 -7.80
C ASN A 740 -1.96 -26.42 -6.36
N ARG A 741 -1.29 -25.81 -5.40
CA ARG A 741 -1.44 -26.13 -4.00
C ARG A 741 -2.66 -25.39 -3.44
N LEU A 742 -3.53 -26.07 -2.71
CA LEU A 742 -4.53 -25.42 -1.89
C LEU A 742 -3.79 -24.69 -0.75
N ASN A 743 -3.81 -23.38 -0.77
CA ASN A 743 -3.22 -22.53 0.25
C ASN A 743 -4.36 -21.91 1.08
N ILE A 744 -4.44 -22.27 2.34
CA ILE A 744 -5.29 -21.57 3.30
C ILE A 744 -4.52 -20.36 3.77
N ILE A 745 -5.07 -19.17 3.62
CA ILE A 745 -4.52 -17.91 4.11
C ILE A 745 -4.86 -17.81 5.59
N ASP A 746 -6.14 -17.92 5.91
CA ASP A 746 -6.69 -17.84 7.25
C ASP A 746 -7.72 -18.94 7.47
N PHE A 747 -7.86 -19.43 8.70
CA PHE A 747 -8.81 -20.47 9.08
C PHE A 747 -9.41 -20.14 10.44
N ALA A 748 -10.70 -19.86 10.45
CA ALA A 748 -11.45 -19.59 11.67
C ALA A 748 -10.66 -18.73 12.66
N GLY A 749 -10.08 -17.63 12.16
CA GLY A 749 -9.41 -16.63 13.00
C GLY A 749 -10.42 -16.09 14.02
N LEU A 750 -9.93 -15.65 15.17
CA LEU A 750 -10.78 -15.17 16.27
C LEU A 750 -11.74 -14.06 15.81
N PHE A 751 -11.30 -13.25 14.85
CA PHE A 751 -11.99 -12.08 14.33
C PHE A 751 -12.13 -12.09 12.79
N SER A 752 -11.55 -13.07 12.12
CA SER A 752 -11.59 -13.21 10.68
C SER A 752 -12.07 -14.62 10.30
N GLY A 753 -12.93 -14.73 9.32
CA GLY A 753 -13.43 -16.01 8.84
C GLY A 753 -12.37 -16.82 8.08
N ASN A 754 -12.80 -17.81 7.30
CA ASN A 754 -11.92 -18.56 6.42
C ASN A 754 -11.56 -17.76 5.17
N ALA A 755 -10.30 -17.88 4.74
CA ALA A 755 -9.82 -17.31 3.50
C ALA A 755 -8.91 -18.29 2.76
N ILE A 756 -9.32 -18.66 1.56
CA ILE A 756 -8.58 -19.58 0.70
C ILE A 756 -7.93 -18.81 -0.45
N GLY A 757 -6.63 -19.00 -0.63
CA GLY A 757 -5.89 -18.42 -1.73
C GLY A 757 -6.34 -19.01 -3.09
N PRO A 758 -6.21 -18.25 -4.19
CA PRO A 758 -6.64 -18.67 -5.51
C PRO A 758 -5.89 -19.95 -5.96
N SER A 759 -6.62 -20.83 -6.63
CA SER A 759 -6.06 -22.00 -7.30
C SER A 759 -5.15 -21.56 -8.47
N ARG A 760 -4.53 -22.52 -9.17
CA ARG A 760 -3.69 -22.21 -10.34
C ARG A 760 -4.46 -21.37 -11.35
N SER A 761 -3.84 -20.26 -11.75
CA SER A 761 -4.44 -19.36 -12.73
C SER A 761 -3.43 -18.94 -13.79
N TYR A 762 -3.95 -18.52 -14.93
CA TYR A 762 -3.18 -17.99 -16.06
C TYR A 762 -3.80 -16.67 -16.50
N ASN A 763 -2.94 -15.73 -16.90
CA ASN A 763 -3.35 -14.43 -17.40
C ASN A 763 -2.50 -14.04 -18.61
N LEU A 764 -3.11 -13.33 -19.55
CA LEU A 764 -2.45 -12.71 -20.70
C LEU A 764 -2.68 -11.20 -20.61
N ARG A 765 -1.62 -10.42 -20.76
CA ARG A 765 -1.63 -8.96 -20.72
C ARG A 765 -0.97 -8.40 -21.98
N LEU A 766 -1.65 -7.48 -22.65
CA LEU A 766 -1.16 -6.71 -23.77
C LEU A 766 -1.05 -5.24 -23.35
N THR A 767 0.17 -4.69 -23.43
CA THR A 767 0.43 -3.29 -23.11
C THR A 767 0.93 -2.56 -24.35
N THR A 768 0.39 -1.37 -24.59
CA THR A 768 0.79 -0.51 -25.71
C THR A 768 1.05 0.90 -25.19
N ASN A 769 2.29 1.40 -25.35
CA ASN A 769 2.71 2.77 -24.99
C ASN A 769 3.02 3.53 -26.28
N PHE A 770 2.54 4.79 -26.41
CA PHE A 770 2.69 5.63 -27.61
C PHE A 770 2.83 7.13 -27.32
#